data_8a2d1eb6d776af7fca5336c85248f47e
#
_entry.id   8a2d1eb6d776af7fca5336c85248f47e
#
_cell.length_a   1.000
_cell.length_b   1.000
_cell.length_c   1.000
_cell.angle_alpha   90.00
_cell.angle_beta   90.00
_cell.angle_gamma   90.00
#
_symmetry.space_group_name_H-M   'P 1'
#
loop_
_entity.id
_entity.type
_entity.pdbx_description
1 polymer ?
#
loop_
_entity_poly.entity_id
_entity_poly.type
_entity_poly.pdbx_seq_one_letter_code
_entity_poly.pdbx_strand_id
1 'polypeptide(L)'
;MYSKIALGNVKKSLRDFSIYFLTLAVGVALFYSFNSITQQSMVLNLSEDQRRIVQLLSNTISGVSVFLAVIMGFLVVYANQFLIRRRKKEFGMYQILGMTKRNVSKIMSIETLLVGFLALVVGLVAGIFISQFMMFATAHMFNTTLDSFKFVFSQTALIQTVIYFVVMFVVALIFNVTTVSRYKLIDLLNADKVTQTVKVRNLTVSVLLFLASLGIIAYSYTLLQHNGLKQIDEEFAMATALVSVGTALFFFSISGFLLRFMQMQKGFYYKGLHSFILRQFNARVNTAWVSISLVCAMLFVAVCGLGTGFSLVDSMNASFSKLKTYDVSVAINPGSERSYTPGPADSYDYLAVVQKLDPEWDKTIKNAFQVDTYYAQSDPTTPSFTYGSIDAVTGKRFSDYFTGYSGQEDPAQKNVTLMRASQYNKLRVASGLEPVDFGTDGYMVWTLDTNLTKYWQDSLANNPELTIEGHKLHAVGGTLDIAQTQGGPALMPASGIVVVADQSFPSSTVLTNSYILGNYQTPGDATEAQFRNQMKQYFDDGGLTGNDSDPYSLMFVVTASQYIQSTVGLSGIVTYLALYIGLVLFIACAAILALQQLSEASDNARAYQVLAELGAEKGLASRALFVQIGVYFLFPLLMAAAHATCAMSIMVSVIKSIGNFDVASSIGGVVAVAAALYGGYFLVTYFAARSIIFRGAKRMQ
;
A
#
# COMPACT_ATOMS: atom_id res chain seq x y z
N MET A 1 28.89 -41.65 -3.14
CA MET A 1 28.81 -41.66 -4.60
C MET A 1 27.86 -40.57 -5.12
N TYR A 2 26.62 -40.52 -4.70
CA TYR A 2 25.64 -39.54 -5.18
C TYR A 2 26.00 -38.06 -4.93
N SER A 3 26.62 -37.73 -3.80
CA SER A 3 27.08 -36.36 -3.47
C SER A 3 28.23 -35.90 -4.40
N LYS A 4 29.16 -36.80 -4.78
CA LYS A 4 30.24 -36.48 -5.75
C LYS A 4 29.66 -36.19 -7.16
N ILE A 5 28.63 -36.95 -7.57
CA ILE A 5 27.94 -36.73 -8.85
C ILE A 5 27.20 -35.38 -8.79
N ALA A 6 26.46 -35.11 -7.72
CA ALA A 6 25.71 -33.85 -7.52
C ALA A 6 26.66 -32.63 -7.55
N LEU A 7 27.79 -32.68 -6.83
CA LEU A 7 28.77 -31.60 -6.81
C LEU A 7 29.41 -31.39 -8.21
N GLY A 8 29.72 -32.50 -8.90
CA GLY A 8 30.23 -32.47 -10.27
C GLY A 8 29.24 -31.82 -11.26
N ASN A 9 27.96 -32.14 -11.11
CA ASN A 9 26.90 -31.58 -11.94
C ASN A 9 26.70 -30.08 -11.69
N VAL A 10 26.64 -29.63 -10.42
CA VAL A 10 26.55 -28.22 -10.08
C VAL A 10 27.74 -27.45 -10.65
N LYS A 11 28.96 -27.96 -10.52
CA LYS A 11 30.19 -27.33 -11.06
C LYS A 11 30.22 -27.26 -12.59
N LYS A 12 29.73 -28.29 -13.28
CA LYS A 12 29.68 -28.34 -14.75
C LYS A 12 28.57 -27.49 -15.34
N SER A 13 27.45 -27.34 -14.62
CA SER A 13 26.24 -26.62 -15.07
C SER A 13 26.04 -25.30 -14.32
N LEU A 14 27.08 -24.65 -13.82
CA LEU A 14 27.05 -23.41 -13.06
C LEU A 14 26.13 -22.35 -13.70
N ARG A 15 26.12 -22.26 -15.01
CA ARG A 15 25.30 -21.31 -15.76
C ARG A 15 23.81 -21.61 -15.65
N ASP A 16 23.41 -22.86 -15.58
CA ASP A 16 22.00 -23.28 -15.49
C ASP A 16 21.51 -23.10 -14.06
N PHE A 17 22.39 -23.29 -13.10
CA PHE A 17 22.11 -23.06 -11.70
C PHE A 17 22.20 -21.57 -11.29
N SER A 18 22.93 -20.72 -12.05
CA SER A 18 23.17 -19.32 -11.65
C SER A 18 21.89 -18.51 -11.54
N ILE A 19 20.93 -18.71 -12.45
CA ILE A 19 19.65 -17.98 -12.44
C ILE A 19 18.81 -18.45 -11.24
N TYR A 20 18.76 -19.76 -11.04
CA TYR A 20 18.09 -20.35 -9.87
C TYR A 20 18.71 -19.85 -8.55
N PHE A 21 20.04 -19.90 -8.46
CA PHE A 21 20.82 -19.41 -7.32
C PHE A 21 20.55 -17.93 -7.05
N LEU A 22 20.63 -17.08 -8.09
CA LEU A 22 20.43 -15.64 -7.96
C LEU A 22 18.99 -15.31 -7.47
N THR A 23 18.00 -16.00 -8.02
CA THR A 23 16.61 -15.81 -7.62
C THR A 23 16.39 -16.16 -6.14
N LEU A 24 16.97 -17.27 -5.68
CA LEU A 24 16.92 -17.68 -4.28
C LEU A 24 17.66 -16.69 -3.37
N ALA A 25 18.87 -16.30 -3.76
CA ALA A 25 19.72 -15.39 -2.97
C ALA A 25 19.04 -14.01 -2.80
N VAL A 26 18.48 -13.47 -3.88
CA VAL A 26 17.70 -12.21 -3.83
C VAL A 26 16.47 -12.35 -2.92
N GLY A 27 15.76 -13.47 -3.01
CA GLY A 27 14.62 -13.75 -2.14
C GLY A 27 15.00 -13.78 -0.67
N VAL A 28 16.07 -14.48 -0.30
CA VAL A 28 16.58 -14.54 1.07
C VAL A 28 17.04 -13.16 1.54
N ALA A 29 17.73 -12.40 0.68
CA ALA A 29 18.23 -11.07 1.01
C ALA A 29 17.09 -10.09 1.32
N LEU A 30 16.05 -10.08 0.50
CA LEU A 30 14.87 -9.26 0.72
C LEU A 30 14.13 -9.68 1.99
N PHE A 31 13.96 -10.97 2.22
CA PHE A 31 13.25 -11.47 3.40
C PHE A 31 13.98 -11.11 4.70
N TYR A 32 15.31 -11.26 4.75
CA TYR A 32 16.11 -10.84 5.89
C TYR A 32 16.02 -9.33 6.11
N SER A 33 16.19 -8.54 5.04
CA SER A 33 16.12 -7.08 5.11
C SER A 33 14.78 -6.59 5.66
N PHE A 34 13.67 -7.20 5.25
CA PHE A 34 12.34 -6.89 5.75
C PHE A 34 12.18 -7.16 7.25
N ASN A 35 12.60 -8.33 7.70
CA ASN A 35 12.43 -8.72 9.09
C ASN A 35 13.43 -8.03 10.06
N SER A 36 14.48 -7.40 9.54
CA SER A 36 15.51 -6.72 10.35
C SER A 36 15.06 -5.38 10.89
N ILE A 37 14.01 -4.75 10.33
CA ILE A 37 13.59 -3.39 10.67
C ILE A 37 13.20 -3.23 12.14
N THR A 38 12.57 -4.24 12.73
CA THR A 38 12.13 -4.20 14.14
C THR A 38 13.30 -3.98 15.09
N GLN A 39 14.46 -4.60 14.81
CA GLN A 39 15.64 -4.39 15.63
C GLN A 39 16.41 -3.11 15.28
N GLN A 40 16.36 -2.69 14.03
CA GLN A 40 16.95 -1.43 13.61
C GLN A 40 16.26 -0.23 14.27
N SER A 41 14.93 -0.27 14.38
CA SER A 41 14.16 0.77 15.06
C SER A 41 14.43 0.88 16.56
N MET A 42 14.88 -0.20 17.22
CA MET A 42 15.29 -0.16 18.62
C MET A 42 16.61 0.61 18.87
N VAL A 43 17.43 0.78 17.85
CA VAL A 43 18.71 1.51 17.90
C VAL A 43 18.52 2.99 17.59
N LEU A 44 17.40 3.36 16.97
CA LEU A 44 17.01 4.75 16.79
C LEU A 44 16.57 5.33 18.15
N ASN A 45 16.93 6.58 18.44
CA ASN A 45 16.50 7.29 19.63
C ASN A 45 15.00 7.60 19.54
N LEU A 46 14.17 6.58 19.74
CA LEU A 46 12.71 6.67 19.65
C LEU A 46 12.11 7.08 20.99
N SER A 47 11.12 7.97 20.96
CA SER A 47 10.28 8.29 22.11
C SER A 47 9.47 7.07 22.56
N GLU A 48 8.91 7.09 23.78
CA GLU A 48 8.09 5.99 24.29
C GLU A 48 6.87 5.69 23.39
N ASP A 49 6.25 6.73 22.83
CA ASP A 49 5.12 6.59 21.90
C ASP A 49 5.55 5.92 20.59
N GLN A 50 6.70 6.32 20.06
CA GLN A 50 7.27 5.68 18.86
C GLN A 50 7.63 4.21 19.14
N ARG A 51 8.09 3.86 20.34
CA ARG A 51 8.34 2.45 20.74
C ARG A 51 7.08 1.60 20.76
N ARG A 52 5.96 2.13 21.26
CA ARG A 52 4.65 1.45 21.19
C ARG A 52 4.23 1.18 19.74
N ILE A 53 4.41 2.16 18.88
CA ILE A 53 4.14 2.05 17.45
C ILE A 53 5.02 0.96 16.82
N VAL A 54 6.29 0.89 17.17
CA VAL A 54 7.21 -0.16 16.70
C VAL A 54 6.80 -1.55 17.18
N GLN A 55 6.23 -1.69 18.37
CA GLN A 55 5.68 -2.99 18.83
C GLN A 55 4.46 -3.44 18.00
N LEU A 56 3.55 -2.52 17.68
CA LEU A 56 2.45 -2.79 16.77
C LEU A 56 2.96 -3.17 15.37
N LEU A 57 4.00 -2.48 14.90
CA LEU A 57 4.70 -2.79 13.66
C LEU A 57 5.26 -4.22 13.68
N SER A 58 5.89 -4.64 14.77
CA SER A 58 6.48 -5.98 14.89
C SER A 58 5.43 -7.10 14.69
N ASN A 59 4.25 -6.95 15.27
CA ASN A 59 3.16 -7.91 15.11
C ASN A 59 2.65 -7.94 13.66
N THR A 60 2.50 -6.77 13.04
CA THR A 60 2.06 -6.64 11.64
C THR A 60 3.11 -7.22 10.68
N ILE A 61 4.40 -6.94 10.91
CA ILE A 61 5.52 -7.52 10.14
C ILE A 61 5.49 -9.04 10.21
N SER A 62 5.21 -9.62 11.36
CA SER A 62 5.13 -11.08 11.51
C SER A 62 4.04 -11.68 10.62
N GLY A 63 2.85 -11.08 10.57
CA GLY A 63 1.77 -11.50 9.68
C GLY A 63 2.13 -11.36 8.20
N VAL A 64 2.70 -10.22 7.81
CA VAL A 64 3.15 -9.95 6.44
C VAL A 64 4.30 -10.88 6.04
N SER A 65 5.20 -11.23 6.96
CA SER A 65 6.29 -12.19 6.72
C SER A 65 5.78 -13.57 6.32
N VAL A 66 4.68 -14.05 6.92
CA VAL A 66 4.04 -15.30 6.52
C VAL A 66 3.52 -15.21 5.08
N PHE A 67 2.85 -14.11 4.73
CA PHE A 67 2.38 -13.88 3.37
C PHE A 67 3.53 -13.85 2.36
N LEU A 68 4.60 -13.12 2.66
CA LEU A 68 5.80 -13.08 1.82
C LEU A 68 6.47 -14.45 1.71
N ALA A 69 6.50 -15.22 2.80
CA ALA A 69 7.06 -16.58 2.79
C ALA A 69 6.28 -17.50 1.83
N VAL A 70 4.96 -17.41 1.78
CA VAL A 70 4.12 -18.17 0.84
C VAL A 70 4.48 -17.81 -0.61
N ILE A 71 4.61 -16.51 -0.92
CA ILE A 71 4.98 -16.04 -2.26
C ILE A 71 6.39 -16.51 -2.63
N MET A 72 7.35 -16.38 -1.72
CA MET A 72 8.72 -16.84 -1.94
C MET A 72 8.79 -18.37 -2.07
N GLY A 73 7.97 -19.09 -1.31
CA GLY A 73 7.83 -20.55 -1.46
C GLY A 73 7.34 -20.92 -2.87
N PHE A 74 6.35 -20.20 -3.39
CA PHE A 74 5.91 -20.38 -4.77
C PHE A 74 7.03 -20.10 -5.79
N LEU A 75 7.80 -19.03 -5.58
CA LEU A 75 8.97 -18.70 -6.41
C LEU A 75 10.01 -19.83 -6.39
N VAL A 76 10.31 -20.38 -5.21
CA VAL A 76 11.28 -21.49 -5.04
C VAL A 76 10.81 -22.75 -5.79
N VAL A 77 9.54 -23.12 -5.63
CA VAL A 77 8.95 -24.27 -6.34
C VAL A 77 9.00 -24.05 -7.85
N TYR A 78 8.68 -22.84 -8.30
CA TYR A 78 8.68 -22.50 -9.71
C TYR A 78 10.10 -22.53 -10.31
N ALA A 79 11.07 -21.96 -9.61
CA ALA A 79 12.48 -21.99 -10.01
C ALA A 79 13.03 -23.44 -10.07
N ASN A 80 12.61 -24.28 -9.14
CA ASN A 80 12.92 -25.71 -9.16
C ASN A 80 12.30 -26.47 -10.36
N GLN A 81 11.07 -26.16 -10.71
CA GLN A 81 10.42 -26.73 -11.93
C GLN A 81 11.22 -26.39 -13.19
N PHE A 82 11.72 -25.16 -13.29
CA PHE A 82 12.60 -24.75 -14.38
C PHE A 82 13.83 -25.64 -14.48
N LEU A 83 14.53 -25.87 -13.35
CA LEU A 83 15.72 -26.69 -13.29
C LEU A 83 15.44 -28.14 -13.72
N ILE A 84 14.32 -28.72 -13.22
CA ILE A 84 13.89 -30.08 -13.60
C ILE A 84 13.64 -30.18 -15.11
N ARG A 85 12.89 -29.25 -15.68
CA ARG A 85 12.55 -29.25 -17.12
C ARG A 85 13.81 -29.24 -17.99
N ARG A 86 14.80 -28.43 -17.62
CA ARG A 86 16.03 -28.28 -18.38
C ARG A 86 16.92 -29.52 -18.36
N ARG A 87 16.82 -30.33 -17.28
CA ARG A 87 17.68 -31.50 -17.08
C ARG A 87 16.98 -32.84 -17.33
N LYS A 88 15.78 -32.83 -17.94
CA LYS A 88 14.99 -34.05 -18.23
C LYS A 88 15.81 -35.12 -18.97
N LYS A 89 16.60 -34.74 -19.99
CA LYS A 89 17.42 -35.66 -20.73
C LYS A 89 18.49 -36.32 -19.88
N GLU A 90 19.17 -35.57 -19.00
CA GLU A 90 20.17 -36.13 -18.09
C GLU A 90 19.52 -37.17 -17.17
N PHE A 91 18.30 -36.90 -16.66
CA PHE A 91 17.56 -37.86 -15.85
C PHE A 91 17.14 -39.10 -16.62
N GLY A 92 16.78 -38.95 -17.91
CA GLY A 92 16.53 -40.08 -18.80
C GLY A 92 17.80 -40.93 -19.00
N MET A 93 18.94 -40.31 -19.23
CA MET A 93 20.23 -40.97 -19.42
C MET A 93 20.64 -41.75 -18.17
N TYR A 94 20.46 -41.17 -16.96
CA TYR A 94 20.75 -41.89 -15.69
C TYR A 94 19.90 -43.14 -15.55
N GLN A 95 18.60 -43.09 -15.96
CA GLN A 95 17.70 -44.23 -15.90
C GLN A 95 18.09 -45.33 -16.93
N ILE A 96 18.57 -44.97 -18.13
CA ILE A 96 19.11 -45.93 -19.10
C ILE A 96 20.36 -46.63 -18.56
N LEU A 97 21.19 -45.88 -17.83
CA LEU A 97 22.36 -46.44 -17.18
C LEU A 97 22.07 -47.28 -15.93
N GLY A 98 20.77 -47.61 -15.68
CA GLY A 98 20.34 -48.50 -14.63
C GLY A 98 20.01 -47.81 -13.29
N MET A 99 20.00 -46.48 -13.21
CA MET A 99 19.62 -45.79 -11.98
C MET A 99 18.08 -45.82 -11.76
N THR A 100 17.65 -46.19 -10.58
CA THR A 100 16.27 -46.12 -10.20
C THR A 100 15.78 -44.66 -10.08
N LYS A 101 14.49 -44.41 -10.28
CA LYS A 101 13.88 -43.06 -10.09
C LYS A 101 14.20 -42.48 -8.72
N ARG A 102 14.26 -43.31 -7.66
CA ARG A 102 14.62 -42.90 -6.30
C ARG A 102 16.05 -42.37 -6.22
N ASN A 103 16.99 -42.99 -6.93
CA ASN A 103 18.39 -42.55 -6.96
C ASN A 103 18.58 -41.25 -7.74
N VAL A 104 17.86 -41.08 -8.85
CA VAL A 104 17.83 -39.83 -9.61
C VAL A 104 17.26 -38.69 -8.76
N SER A 105 16.14 -38.95 -8.06
CA SER A 105 15.54 -37.99 -7.14
C SER A 105 16.49 -37.59 -5.99
N LYS A 106 17.25 -38.55 -5.43
CA LYS A 106 18.26 -38.27 -4.40
C LYS A 106 19.38 -37.35 -4.90
N ILE A 107 19.92 -37.61 -6.11
CA ILE A 107 20.95 -36.76 -6.71
C ILE A 107 20.41 -35.34 -6.86
N MET A 108 19.24 -35.20 -7.43
CA MET A 108 18.59 -33.91 -7.64
C MET A 108 18.32 -33.19 -6.31
N SER A 109 17.85 -33.90 -5.27
CA SER A 109 17.62 -33.29 -3.95
C SER A 109 18.92 -32.76 -3.33
N ILE A 110 20.04 -33.50 -3.48
CA ILE A 110 21.36 -33.07 -3.00
C ILE A 110 21.84 -31.83 -3.78
N GLU A 111 21.68 -31.79 -5.10
CA GLU A 111 22.01 -30.62 -5.93
C GLU A 111 21.22 -29.39 -5.52
N THR A 112 19.89 -29.56 -5.35
CA THR A 112 19.01 -28.50 -4.90
C THR A 112 19.39 -27.99 -3.51
N LEU A 113 19.74 -28.89 -2.57
CA LEU A 113 20.21 -28.52 -1.23
C LEU A 113 21.53 -27.75 -1.26
N LEU A 114 22.49 -28.17 -2.09
CA LEU A 114 23.79 -27.47 -2.24
C LEU A 114 23.60 -26.06 -2.74
N VAL A 115 22.83 -25.89 -3.81
CA VAL A 115 22.56 -24.56 -4.38
C VAL A 115 21.73 -23.71 -3.43
N GLY A 116 20.74 -24.31 -2.76
CA GLY A 116 19.92 -23.61 -1.77
C GLY A 116 20.74 -23.15 -0.57
N PHE A 117 21.63 -23.98 -0.03
CA PHE A 117 22.50 -23.57 1.06
C PHE A 117 23.44 -22.42 0.67
N LEU A 118 24.06 -22.49 -0.51
CA LEU A 118 24.87 -21.39 -1.02
C LEU A 118 24.05 -20.11 -1.22
N ALA A 119 22.83 -20.23 -1.73
CA ALA A 119 21.91 -19.10 -1.91
C ALA A 119 21.50 -18.50 -0.58
N LEU A 120 21.26 -19.32 0.45
CA LEU A 120 20.97 -18.86 1.81
C LEU A 120 22.13 -18.04 2.38
N VAL A 121 23.37 -18.56 2.31
CA VAL A 121 24.55 -17.86 2.84
C VAL A 121 24.77 -16.53 2.12
N VAL A 122 24.81 -16.55 0.78
CA VAL A 122 25.04 -15.33 -0.01
C VAL A 122 23.87 -14.35 0.14
N GLY A 123 22.64 -14.86 0.16
CA GLY A 123 21.44 -14.06 0.36
C GLY A 123 21.41 -13.40 1.73
N LEU A 124 21.79 -14.10 2.81
CA LEU A 124 21.90 -13.51 4.15
C LEU A 124 22.96 -12.40 4.20
N VAL A 125 24.13 -12.65 3.64
CA VAL A 125 25.18 -11.62 3.57
C VAL A 125 24.69 -10.38 2.80
N ALA A 126 24.13 -10.57 1.62
CA ALA A 126 23.55 -9.47 0.84
C ALA A 126 22.40 -8.78 1.59
N GLY A 127 21.54 -9.54 2.26
CA GLY A 127 20.41 -9.03 3.06
C GLY A 127 20.86 -8.16 4.23
N ILE A 128 21.93 -8.54 4.92
CA ILE A 128 22.55 -7.73 5.97
C ILE A 128 22.99 -6.36 5.42
N PHE A 129 23.63 -6.31 4.27
CA PHE A 129 24.04 -5.05 3.65
C PHE A 129 22.83 -4.23 3.16
N ILE A 130 21.84 -4.86 2.51
CA ILE A 130 20.62 -4.20 2.07
C ILE A 130 19.86 -3.64 3.27
N SER A 131 19.82 -4.36 4.40
CA SER A 131 19.15 -3.92 5.61
C SER A 131 19.76 -2.64 6.20
N GLN A 132 21.10 -2.46 6.11
CA GLN A 132 21.74 -1.21 6.55
C GLN A 132 21.30 -0.03 5.67
N PHE A 133 21.20 -0.25 4.35
CA PHE A 133 20.68 0.78 3.45
C PHE A 133 19.21 1.12 3.75
N MET A 134 18.39 0.11 4.05
CA MET A 134 16.99 0.31 4.44
C MET A 134 16.85 1.08 5.75
N MET A 135 17.83 0.98 6.67
CA MET A 135 17.84 1.76 7.91
C MET A 135 17.86 3.28 7.64
N PHE A 136 18.64 3.74 6.65
CA PHE A 136 18.65 5.15 6.25
C PHE A 136 17.29 5.59 5.70
N ALA A 137 16.68 4.77 4.85
CA ALA A 137 15.34 5.05 4.33
C ALA A 137 14.30 5.13 5.47
N THR A 138 14.39 4.21 6.43
CA THR A 138 13.50 4.18 7.60
C THR A 138 13.69 5.40 8.49
N ALA A 139 14.94 5.80 8.80
CA ALA A 139 15.23 6.98 9.60
C ALA A 139 14.66 8.25 8.95
N HIS A 140 14.80 8.38 7.63
CA HIS A 140 14.22 9.50 6.89
C HIS A 140 12.69 9.49 6.94
N MET A 141 12.06 8.33 6.86
CA MET A 141 10.60 8.19 6.95
C MET A 141 10.05 8.55 8.33
N PHE A 142 10.79 8.23 9.40
CA PHE A 142 10.39 8.59 10.78
C PHE A 142 10.87 9.97 11.21
N ASN A 143 11.45 10.74 10.30
CA ASN A 143 12.02 12.09 10.55
C ASN A 143 12.93 12.12 11.78
N THR A 144 13.71 11.05 11.97
CA THR A 144 14.68 10.92 13.07
C THR A 144 16.08 11.19 12.56
N THR A 145 16.88 11.91 13.39
CA THR A 145 18.30 12.13 13.10
C THR A 145 19.11 10.89 13.48
N LEU A 146 19.99 10.47 12.59
CA LEU A 146 20.99 9.45 12.89
C LEU A 146 22.23 10.16 13.46
N ASP A 147 22.32 10.27 14.77
CA ASP A 147 23.48 10.91 15.43
C ASP A 147 24.78 10.13 15.20
N SER A 148 24.70 8.84 14.95
CA SER A 148 25.85 8.01 14.54
C SER A 148 25.36 6.74 13.81
N PHE A 149 26.05 6.40 12.71
CA PHE A 149 25.82 5.11 12.07
C PHE A 149 26.30 3.98 12.98
N LYS A 150 25.38 3.10 13.39
CA LYS A 150 25.71 1.85 14.08
C LYS A 150 25.30 0.69 13.19
N PHE A 151 26.24 -0.22 12.92
CA PHE A 151 25.93 -1.45 12.18
C PHE A 151 25.03 -2.33 13.03
N VAL A 152 23.80 -2.58 12.56
CA VAL A 152 22.79 -3.36 13.29
C VAL A 152 22.67 -4.74 12.69
N PHE A 153 22.97 -5.76 13.47
CA PHE A 153 22.76 -7.15 13.11
C PHE A 153 21.52 -7.70 13.84
N SER A 154 20.51 -8.11 13.09
CA SER A 154 19.29 -8.67 13.64
C SER A 154 19.38 -10.20 13.75
N GLN A 155 19.62 -10.70 14.95
CA GLN A 155 19.62 -12.14 15.21
C GLN A 155 18.22 -12.76 15.01
N THR A 156 17.17 -12.04 15.38
CA THR A 156 15.77 -12.48 15.19
C THR A 156 15.43 -12.63 13.72
N ALA A 157 15.79 -11.62 12.89
CA ALA A 157 15.58 -11.68 11.45
C ALA A 157 16.36 -12.83 10.80
N LEU A 158 17.59 -13.09 11.26
CA LEU A 158 18.39 -14.22 10.77
C LEU A 158 17.68 -15.55 11.06
N ILE A 159 17.25 -15.78 12.31
CA ILE A 159 16.58 -17.02 12.73
C ILE A 159 15.27 -17.20 11.95
N GLN A 160 14.45 -16.16 11.85
CA GLN A 160 13.20 -16.19 11.10
C GLN A 160 13.46 -16.50 9.61
N THR A 161 14.43 -15.85 8.99
CA THR A 161 14.79 -16.08 7.59
C THR A 161 15.21 -17.53 7.35
N VAL A 162 16.04 -18.09 8.24
CA VAL A 162 16.48 -19.49 8.15
C VAL A 162 15.30 -20.44 8.31
N ILE A 163 14.43 -20.21 9.29
CA ILE A 163 13.25 -21.08 9.54
C ILE A 163 12.33 -21.06 8.31
N TYR A 164 11.93 -19.89 7.83
CA TYR A 164 11.05 -19.79 6.67
C TYR A 164 11.69 -20.39 5.41
N PHE A 165 12.98 -20.13 5.20
CA PHE A 165 13.72 -20.71 4.07
C PHE A 165 13.73 -22.24 4.14
N VAL A 166 13.98 -22.82 5.32
CA VAL A 166 13.98 -24.28 5.50
C VAL A 166 12.59 -24.85 5.21
N VAL A 167 11.53 -24.24 5.73
CA VAL A 167 10.14 -24.67 5.47
C VAL A 167 9.83 -24.63 3.96
N MET A 168 10.10 -23.50 3.29
CA MET A 168 9.90 -23.37 1.84
C MET A 168 10.70 -24.42 1.06
N PHE A 169 11.94 -24.66 1.50
CA PHE A 169 12.82 -25.62 0.86
C PHE A 169 12.37 -27.07 1.01
N VAL A 170 11.85 -27.44 2.18
CA VAL A 170 11.24 -28.76 2.40
C VAL A 170 10.04 -28.97 1.47
N VAL A 171 9.16 -27.96 1.34
CA VAL A 171 8.04 -28.01 0.39
C VAL A 171 8.55 -28.20 -1.04
N ALA A 172 9.58 -27.46 -1.45
CA ALA A 172 10.17 -27.61 -2.78
C ALA A 172 10.79 -28.99 -3.01
N LEU A 173 11.45 -29.56 -2.00
CA LEU A 173 12.02 -30.92 -2.09
C LEU A 173 10.92 -31.99 -2.25
N ILE A 174 9.83 -31.90 -1.48
CA ILE A 174 8.67 -32.79 -1.62
C ILE A 174 8.11 -32.70 -3.04
N PHE A 175 7.96 -31.48 -3.54
CA PHE A 175 7.50 -31.25 -4.92
C PHE A 175 8.44 -31.85 -5.96
N ASN A 176 9.76 -31.74 -5.78
CA ASN A 176 10.77 -32.33 -6.66
C ASN A 176 10.63 -33.86 -6.73
N VAL A 177 10.56 -34.50 -5.56
CA VAL A 177 10.44 -35.95 -5.47
C VAL A 177 9.17 -36.44 -6.17
N THR A 178 8.04 -35.78 -5.91
CA THR A 178 6.75 -36.13 -6.54
C THR A 178 6.75 -35.90 -8.06
N THR A 179 7.38 -34.82 -8.51
CA THR A 179 7.46 -34.50 -9.95
C THR A 179 8.33 -35.51 -10.72
N VAL A 180 9.53 -35.82 -10.20
CA VAL A 180 10.45 -36.79 -10.84
C VAL A 180 9.85 -38.21 -10.85
N SER A 181 9.14 -38.61 -9.79
CA SER A 181 8.51 -39.94 -9.71
C SER A 181 7.42 -40.16 -10.78
N ARG A 182 6.74 -39.08 -11.23
CA ARG A 182 5.66 -39.14 -12.23
C ARG A 182 6.15 -39.23 -13.68
N TYR A 183 7.41 -38.88 -13.98
CA TYR A 183 7.92 -38.96 -15.35
C TYR A 183 8.10 -40.40 -15.82
N LYS A 184 7.67 -40.69 -17.04
CA LYS A 184 7.99 -41.93 -17.76
C LYS A 184 9.31 -41.78 -18.48
N LEU A 185 10.08 -42.87 -18.57
CA LEU A 185 11.41 -42.87 -19.21
C LEU A 185 11.32 -42.39 -20.68
N ILE A 186 10.28 -42.80 -21.40
CA ILE A 186 10.07 -42.38 -22.77
C ILE A 186 9.84 -40.90 -22.93
N ASP A 187 9.16 -40.25 -21.95
CA ASP A 187 8.89 -38.82 -21.94
C ASP A 187 10.19 -38.02 -21.67
N LEU A 188 11.09 -38.57 -20.86
CA LEU A 188 12.38 -37.98 -20.55
C LEU A 188 13.33 -38.02 -21.75
N LEU A 189 13.34 -39.13 -22.50
CA LEU A 189 14.21 -39.30 -23.69
C LEU A 189 13.73 -38.48 -24.89
N ASN A 190 12.42 -38.39 -25.08
CA ASN A 190 11.81 -37.66 -26.18
C ASN A 190 11.51 -36.18 -25.84
N ALA A 191 12.04 -35.67 -24.73
CA ALA A 191 11.74 -34.31 -24.24
C ALA A 191 11.96 -33.20 -25.29
N ASP A 192 12.91 -33.41 -26.24
CA ASP A 192 13.18 -32.45 -27.34
C ASP A 192 12.29 -32.66 -28.58
N LYS A 193 11.64 -33.84 -28.71
CA LYS A 193 10.84 -34.19 -29.90
C LYS A 193 9.36 -33.90 -29.68
N VAL A 194 8.93 -33.79 -28.44
CA VAL A 194 7.52 -33.50 -28.12
C VAL A 194 7.30 -32.00 -28.29
N THR A 195 6.96 -31.59 -29.48
CA THR A 195 6.32 -30.30 -29.73
C THR A 195 5.00 -30.31 -28.99
N GLN A 196 4.80 -29.37 -28.10
CA GLN A 196 3.55 -29.21 -27.39
C GLN A 196 2.48 -28.98 -28.42
N THR A 197 1.55 -29.97 -28.61
CA THR A 197 0.42 -29.82 -29.49
C THR A 197 -0.46 -28.71 -28.93
N VAL A 198 -0.53 -27.59 -29.63
CA VAL A 198 -1.41 -26.49 -29.30
C VAL A 198 -2.83 -26.99 -29.52
N LYS A 199 -3.56 -27.32 -28.45
CA LYS A 199 -5.00 -27.56 -28.56
C LYS A 199 -5.65 -26.25 -28.97
N VAL A 200 -5.92 -26.09 -30.24
CA VAL A 200 -6.66 -24.94 -30.77
C VAL A 200 -8.11 -25.06 -30.26
N ARG A 201 -8.49 -24.17 -29.36
CA ARG A 201 -9.87 -24.08 -28.88
C ARG A 201 -10.78 -23.55 -29.95
N ASN A 202 -12.06 -23.95 -29.87
CA ASN A 202 -13.09 -23.43 -30.75
C ASN A 202 -13.14 -21.89 -30.63
N LEU A 203 -13.02 -21.17 -31.74
CA LEU A 203 -12.93 -19.71 -31.78
C LEU A 203 -14.13 -19.05 -31.09
N THR A 204 -15.33 -19.51 -31.39
CA THR A 204 -16.57 -18.94 -30.82
C THR A 204 -16.56 -19.01 -29.31
N VAL A 205 -16.17 -20.17 -28.75
CA VAL A 205 -16.03 -20.34 -27.29
C VAL A 205 -14.98 -19.40 -26.71
N SER A 206 -13.83 -19.22 -27.37
CA SER A 206 -12.78 -18.30 -26.87
C SER A 206 -13.24 -16.84 -26.89
N VAL A 207 -13.97 -16.41 -27.91
CA VAL A 207 -14.54 -15.05 -28.01
C VAL A 207 -15.61 -14.84 -26.94
N LEU A 208 -16.53 -15.77 -26.76
CA LEU A 208 -17.58 -15.68 -25.75
C LEU A 208 -16.97 -15.60 -24.30
N LEU A 209 -15.99 -16.47 -24.02
CA LEU A 209 -15.31 -16.48 -22.74
C LEU A 209 -14.51 -15.17 -22.51
N PHE A 210 -13.92 -14.62 -23.57
CA PHE A 210 -13.21 -13.33 -23.47
C PHE A 210 -14.17 -12.18 -23.16
N LEU A 211 -15.29 -12.09 -23.85
CA LEU A 211 -16.33 -11.08 -23.57
C LEU A 211 -16.94 -11.27 -22.17
N ALA A 212 -17.20 -12.51 -21.77
CA ALA A 212 -17.69 -12.82 -20.43
C ALA A 212 -16.67 -12.39 -19.36
N SER A 213 -15.36 -12.61 -19.58
CA SER A 213 -14.31 -12.20 -18.64
C SER A 213 -14.27 -10.68 -18.46
N LEU A 214 -14.40 -9.92 -19.54
CA LEU A 214 -14.47 -8.45 -19.48
C LEU A 214 -15.72 -7.98 -18.72
N GLY A 215 -16.88 -8.62 -18.96
CA GLY A 215 -18.12 -8.32 -18.24
C GLY A 215 -17.99 -8.60 -16.73
N ILE A 216 -17.40 -9.74 -16.36
CA ILE A 216 -17.14 -10.09 -14.94
C ILE A 216 -16.21 -9.08 -14.27
N ILE A 217 -15.12 -8.69 -14.95
CA ILE A 217 -14.18 -7.68 -14.42
C ILE A 217 -14.86 -6.33 -14.29
N ALA A 218 -15.61 -5.87 -15.29
CA ALA A 218 -16.34 -4.61 -15.22
C ALA A 218 -17.35 -4.60 -14.08
N TYR A 219 -18.12 -5.67 -13.91
CA TYR A 219 -19.06 -5.82 -12.79
C TYR A 219 -18.34 -5.84 -11.43
N SER A 220 -17.20 -6.52 -11.33
CA SER A 220 -16.37 -6.48 -10.12
C SER A 220 -15.93 -5.05 -9.77
N TYR A 221 -15.57 -4.24 -10.77
CA TYR A 221 -15.20 -2.85 -10.55
C TYR A 221 -16.38 -2.01 -10.04
N THR A 222 -17.58 -2.21 -10.55
CA THR A 222 -18.78 -1.50 -10.06
C THR A 222 -19.10 -1.88 -8.62
N LEU A 223 -18.99 -3.16 -8.25
CA LEU A 223 -19.15 -3.60 -6.86
C LEU A 223 -18.12 -2.96 -5.93
N LEU A 224 -16.85 -2.93 -6.34
CA LEU A 224 -15.79 -2.34 -5.55
C LEU A 224 -15.97 -0.82 -5.39
N GLN A 225 -16.46 -0.13 -6.44
CA GLN A 225 -16.80 1.30 -6.38
C GLN A 225 -17.98 1.57 -5.46
N HIS A 226 -18.99 0.70 -5.46
CA HIS A 226 -20.15 0.81 -4.57
C HIS A 226 -19.75 0.59 -3.09
N ASN A 227 -18.95 -0.42 -2.81
CA ASN A 227 -18.40 -0.68 -1.48
C ASN A 227 -17.51 0.47 -0.98
N GLY A 228 -16.76 1.12 -1.88
CA GLY A 228 -15.89 2.26 -1.57
C GLY A 228 -14.76 1.96 -0.58
N LEU A 229 -14.38 0.69 -0.39
CA LEU A 229 -13.43 0.21 0.63
C LEU A 229 -13.81 0.58 2.07
N LYS A 230 -15.12 0.76 2.33
CA LYS A 230 -15.63 1.15 3.65
C LYS A 230 -15.49 0.02 4.67
N GLN A 231 -15.74 -1.21 4.24
CA GLN A 231 -15.68 -2.41 5.09
C GLN A 231 -15.21 -3.63 4.28
N ILE A 232 -14.60 -4.58 4.99
CA ILE A 232 -14.29 -5.90 4.43
C ILE A 232 -15.54 -6.78 4.65
N ASP A 233 -16.55 -6.55 3.85
CA ASP A 233 -17.84 -7.22 3.87
C ASP A 233 -17.98 -8.26 2.75
N GLU A 234 -19.19 -8.78 2.58
CA GLU A 234 -19.50 -9.75 1.52
C GLU A 234 -19.36 -9.15 0.12
N GLU A 235 -19.66 -7.85 -0.08
CA GLU A 235 -19.48 -7.18 -1.37
C GLU A 235 -18.00 -7.08 -1.75
N PHE A 236 -17.13 -6.71 -0.79
CA PHE A 236 -15.70 -6.67 -1.00
C PHE A 236 -15.13 -8.06 -1.33
N ALA A 237 -15.57 -9.10 -0.59
CA ALA A 237 -15.16 -10.47 -0.83
C ALA A 237 -15.63 -10.95 -2.22
N MET A 238 -16.86 -10.64 -2.60
CA MET A 238 -17.42 -10.96 -3.91
C MET A 238 -16.69 -10.24 -5.04
N ALA A 239 -16.43 -8.94 -4.91
CA ALA A 239 -15.67 -8.16 -5.89
C ALA A 239 -14.26 -8.74 -6.10
N THR A 240 -13.58 -9.10 -5.00
CA THR A 240 -12.23 -9.71 -5.05
C THR A 240 -12.24 -11.09 -5.70
N ALA A 241 -13.24 -11.91 -5.42
CA ALA A 241 -13.41 -13.22 -6.04
C ALA A 241 -13.70 -13.08 -7.56
N LEU A 242 -14.60 -12.18 -7.93
CA LEU A 242 -14.97 -11.94 -9.32
C LEU A 242 -13.81 -11.38 -10.15
N VAL A 243 -13.04 -10.40 -9.64
CA VAL A 243 -11.88 -9.90 -10.37
C VAL A 243 -10.81 -10.98 -10.54
N SER A 244 -10.63 -11.84 -9.54
CA SER A 244 -9.67 -12.94 -9.61
C SER A 244 -10.07 -13.99 -10.65
N VAL A 245 -11.33 -14.41 -10.63
CA VAL A 245 -11.90 -15.37 -11.62
C VAL A 245 -11.93 -14.74 -13.01
N GLY A 246 -12.38 -13.49 -13.13
CA GLY A 246 -12.42 -12.74 -14.38
C GLY A 246 -11.04 -12.62 -15.02
N THR A 247 -10.01 -12.29 -14.24
CA THR A 247 -8.62 -12.21 -14.70
C THR A 247 -8.08 -13.56 -15.15
N ALA A 248 -8.35 -14.62 -14.40
CA ALA A 248 -7.97 -15.97 -14.79
C ALA A 248 -8.64 -16.39 -16.09
N LEU A 249 -9.93 -16.10 -16.25
CA LEU A 249 -10.71 -16.37 -17.45
C LEU A 249 -10.24 -15.52 -18.64
N PHE A 250 -9.84 -14.27 -18.40
CA PHE A 250 -9.25 -13.38 -19.42
C PHE A 250 -7.97 -13.99 -20.01
N PHE A 251 -6.99 -14.36 -19.17
CA PHE A 251 -5.74 -14.97 -19.64
C PHE A 251 -5.97 -16.35 -20.27
N PHE A 252 -6.98 -17.08 -19.80
CA PHE A 252 -7.38 -18.36 -20.36
C PHE A 252 -7.96 -18.22 -21.78
N SER A 253 -8.78 -17.21 -22.03
CA SER A 253 -9.54 -17.05 -23.29
C SER A 253 -8.78 -16.27 -24.36
N ILE A 254 -7.93 -15.33 -23.95
CA ILE A 254 -7.28 -14.39 -24.87
C ILE A 254 -6.36 -15.07 -25.88
N SER A 255 -5.75 -16.21 -25.53
CA SER A 255 -4.87 -16.94 -26.45
C SER A 255 -5.58 -17.32 -27.77
N GLY A 256 -6.80 -17.85 -27.68
CA GLY A 256 -7.58 -18.20 -28.85
C GLY A 256 -8.09 -16.98 -29.64
N PHE A 257 -8.55 -15.96 -28.93
CA PHE A 257 -9.03 -14.72 -29.52
C PHE A 257 -7.92 -13.94 -30.25
N LEU A 258 -6.79 -13.67 -29.58
CA LEU A 258 -5.72 -12.85 -30.14
C LEU A 258 -5.13 -13.44 -31.40
N LEU A 259 -4.85 -14.75 -31.41
CA LEU A 259 -4.30 -15.41 -32.60
C LEU A 259 -5.20 -15.21 -33.81
N ARG A 260 -6.51 -15.42 -33.64
CA ARG A 260 -7.46 -15.33 -34.75
C ARG A 260 -7.69 -13.90 -35.21
N PHE A 261 -7.81 -12.96 -34.27
CA PHE A 261 -7.90 -11.53 -34.57
C PHE A 261 -6.73 -11.05 -35.43
N MET A 262 -5.51 -11.45 -35.05
CA MET A 262 -4.30 -11.08 -35.79
C MET A 262 -4.22 -11.79 -37.16
N GLN A 263 -4.72 -13.02 -37.27
CA GLN A 263 -4.81 -13.74 -38.58
C GLN A 263 -5.76 -13.06 -39.55
N MET A 264 -6.81 -12.38 -39.07
CA MET A 264 -7.75 -11.62 -39.93
C MET A 264 -7.04 -10.40 -40.54
N GLN A 265 -6.02 -9.84 -39.88
CA GLN A 265 -5.20 -8.74 -40.37
C GLN A 265 -4.01 -9.27 -41.20
N LYS A 266 -4.27 -9.79 -42.41
CA LYS A 266 -3.29 -10.47 -43.25
C LYS A 266 -2.01 -9.63 -43.47
N GLY A 267 -2.12 -8.31 -43.67
CA GLY A 267 -0.99 -7.42 -43.92
C GLY A 267 -0.02 -7.30 -42.72
N PHE A 268 -0.53 -7.40 -41.48
CA PHE A 268 0.29 -7.43 -40.28
C PHE A 268 0.81 -8.84 -39.96
N TYR A 269 -0.02 -9.87 -40.12
CA TYR A 269 0.31 -11.23 -39.73
C TYR A 269 1.47 -11.81 -40.54
N TYR A 270 1.53 -11.55 -41.85
CA TYR A 270 2.57 -12.09 -42.75
C TYR A 270 3.80 -11.15 -42.87
N LYS A 271 3.85 -10.02 -42.19
CA LYS A 271 5.00 -9.10 -42.20
C LYS A 271 6.13 -9.64 -41.34
N GLY A 272 7.30 -9.90 -41.90
CA GLY A 272 8.49 -10.35 -41.17
C GLY A 272 8.24 -11.65 -40.37
N LEU A 273 8.59 -11.66 -39.08
CA LEU A 273 8.43 -12.82 -38.19
C LEU A 273 7.20 -12.72 -37.26
N HIS A 274 6.20 -11.86 -37.57
CA HIS A 274 5.03 -11.68 -36.70
C HIS A 274 4.23 -12.97 -36.50
N SER A 275 4.06 -13.76 -37.56
CA SER A 275 3.37 -15.05 -37.46
C SER A 275 4.11 -16.04 -36.56
N PHE A 276 5.44 -16.04 -36.57
CA PHE A 276 6.25 -16.86 -35.69
C PHE A 276 6.11 -16.43 -34.23
N ILE A 277 6.24 -15.11 -33.94
CA ILE A 277 6.12 -14.54 -32.61
C ILE A 277 4.72 -14.85 -32.04
N LEU A 278 3.66 -14.61 -32.80
CA LEU A 278 2.28 -14.85 -32.37
C LEU A 278 1.98 -16.30 -32.07
N ARG A 279 2.50 -17.24 -32.89
CA ARG A 279 2.33 -18.68 -32.63
C ARG A 279 3.04 -19.10 -31.33
N GLN A 280 4.28 -18.60 -31.07
CA GLN A 280 5.01 -18.88 -29.84
C GLN A 280 4.26 -18.30 -28.62
N PHE A 281 3.86 -17.03 -28.71
CA PHE A 281 3.08 -16.38 -27.66
C PHE A 281 1.78 -17.12 -27.32
N ASN A 282 1.00 -17.47 -28.34
CA ASN A 282 -0.26 -18.19 -28.16
C ASN A 282 -0.09 -19.56 -27.52
N ALA A 283 0.92 -20.35 -27.98
CA ALA A 283 1.22 -21.64 -27.39
C ALA A 283 1.53 -21.52 -25.90
N ARG A 284 2.25 -20.47 -25.52
CA ARG A 284 2.67 -20.24 -24.14
C ARG A 284 1.55 -19.74 -23.25
N VAL A 285 0.79 -18.72 -23.68
CA VAL A 285 -0.35 -18.22 -22.90
C VAL A 285 -1.37 -19.32 -22.64
N ASN A 286 -1.63 -20.16 -23.61
CA ASN A 286 -2.56 -21.30 -23.46
C ASN A 286 -2.09 -22.32 -22.40
N THR A 287 -0.79 -22.50 -22.21
CA THR A 287 -0.24 -23.46 -21.24
C THR A 287 0.08 -22.85 -19.89
N ALA A 288 0.34 -21.54 -19.81
CA ALA A 288 0.80 -20.85 -18.62
C ALA A 288 -0.19 -19.82 -18.05
N TRP A 289 -1.46 -19.85 -18.49
CA TRP A 289 -2.48 -18.85 -18.09
C TRP A 289 -2.63 -18.71 -16.58
N VAL A 290 -2.57 -19.81 -15.80
CA VAL A 290 -2.62 -19.77 -14.33
C VAL A 290 -1.46 -18.97 -13.75
N SER A 291 -0.25 -19.24 -14.26
CA SER A 291 0.96 -18.56 -13.79
C SER A 291 0.96 -17.07 -14.16
N ILE A 292 0.47 -16.73 -15.36
CA ILE A 292 0.36 -15.34 -15.81
C ILE A 292 -0.70 -14.60 -14.99
N SER A 293 -1.83 -15.24 -14.67
CA SER A 293 -2.87 -14.67 -13.81
C SER A 293 -2.35 -14.39 -12.40
N LEU A 294 -1.57 -15.32 -11.84
CA LEU A 294 -0.96 -15.13 -10.52
C LEU A 294 0.07 -13.98 -10.54
N VAL A 295 0.91 -13.91 -11.57
CA VAL A 295 1.85 -12.79 -11.73
C VAL A 295 1.10 -11.46 -11.88
N CYS A 296 -0.01 -11.44 -12.62
CA CYS A 296 -0.87 -10.25 -12.73
C CYS A 296 -1.42 -9.82 -11.37
N ALA A 297 -1.94 -10.76 -10.56
CA ALA A 297 -2.44 -10.47 -9.22
C ALA A 297 -1.33 -9.94 -8.30
N MET A 298 -0.14 -10.55 -8.34
CA MET A 298 1.01 -10.07 -7.57
C MET A 298 1.48 -8.68 -8.02
N LEU A 299 1.52 -8.40 -9.32
CA LEU A 299 1.84 -7.08 -9.87
C LEU A 299 0.80 -6.04 -9.49
N PHE A 300 -0.49 -6.41 -9.49
CA PHE A 300 -1.56 -5.54 -9.03
C PHE A 300 -1.33 -5.10 -7.58
N VAL A 301 -1.08 -6.05 -6.67
CA VAL A 301 -0.77 -5.75 -5.25
C VAL A 301 0.51 -4.91 -5.13
N ALA A 302 1.52 -5.19 -5.95
CA ALA A 302 2.77 -4.43 -5.97
C ALA A 302 2.56 -2.96 -6.39
N VAL A 303 1.79 -2.73 -7.46
CA VAL A 303 1.48 -1.37 -7.96
C VAL A 303 0.66 -0.60 -6.93
N CYS A 304 -0.38 -1.24 -6.36
CA CYS A 304 -1.19 -0.62 -5.30
C CYS A 304 -0.35 -0.31 -4.05
N GLY A 305 0.50 -1.24 -3.61
CA GLY A 305 1.37 -1.04 -2.46
C GLY A 305 2.34 0.13 -2.65
N LEU A 306 3.07 0.16 -3.76
CA LEU A 306 3.97 1.27 -4.06
C LEU A 306 3.22 2.60 -4.21
N GLY A 307 2.07 2.60 -4.92
CA GLY A 307 1.26 3.81 -5.11
C GLY A 307 0.76 4.37 -3.80
N THR A 308 0.21 3.51 -2.93
CA THR A 308 -0.24 3.91 -1.59
C THR A 308 0.92 4.43 -0.73
N GLY A 309 2.06 3.73 -0.75
CA GLY A 309 3.23 4.10 0.02
C GLY A 309 3.77 5.49 -0.37
N PHE A 310 3.93 5.76 -1.66
CA PHE A 310 4.37 7.09 -2.12
C PHE A 310 3.33 8.17 -1.82
N SER A 311 2.04 7.91 -2.04
CA SER A 311 0.97 8.86 -1.73
C SER A 311 0.94 9.26 -0.26
N LEU A 312 1.14 8.32 0.65
CA LEU A 312 1.18 8.60 2.08
C LEU A 312 2.35 9.49 2.48
N VAL A 313 3.56 9.24 1.94
CA VAL A 313 4.74 10.08 2.22
C VAL A 313 4.51 11.53 1.81
N ASP A 314 4.06 11.74 0.57
CA ASP A 314 3.83 13.09 0.03
C ASP A 314 2.78 13.85 0.85
N SER A 315 1.75 13.14 1.22
CA SER A 315 0.64 13.66 2.00
C SER A 315 1.00 14.10 3.39
N MET A 316 1.80 13.27 4.06
CA MET A 316 2.29 13.56 5.40
C MET A 316 3.10 14.85 5.41
N ASN A 317 4.03 15.00 4.45
CA ASN A 317 4.85 16.20 4.34
C ASN A 317 4.01 17.47 4.12
N ALA A 318 2.93 17.38 3.34
CA ALA A 318 2.03 18.51 3.10
C ALA A 318 1.18 18.86 4.34
N SER A 319 0.74 17.87 5.09
CA SER A 319 -0.10 18.08 6.29
C SER A 319 0.69 18.65 7.46
N PHE A 320 1.94 18.23 7.66
CA PHE A 320 2.76 18.68 8.78
C PHE A 320 3.14 20.15 8.71
N SER A 321 3.29 20.71 7.52
CA SER A 321 3.59 22.15 7.37
C SER A 321 2.47 23.04 7.91
N LYS A 322 1.22 22.56 7.87
CA LYS A 322 0.03 23.30 8.35
C LYS A 322 -0.22 23.17 9.84
N LEU A 323 0.29 22.12 10.51
CA LEU A 323 0.06 21.84 11.92
C LEU A 323 0.99 22.61 12.87
N LYS A 324 1.99 23.32 12.36
CA LYS A 324 3.00 24.04 13.16
C LYS A 324 2.57 25.40 13.67
N THR A 325 1.33 25.81 13.49
CA THR A 325 0.85 27.13 13.92
C THR A 325 0.83 27.27 15.44
N TYR A 326 0.49 26.18 16.14
CA TYR A 326 0.46 26.12 17.60
C TYR A 326 1.31 24.94 18.09
N ASP A 327 2.22 25.21 19.04
CA ASP A 327 3.05 24.18 19.65
C ASP A 327 2.24 23.31 20.63
N VAL A 328 1.28 23.92 21.31
CA VAL A 328 0.46 23.30 22.34
C VAL A 328 -1.03 23.49 22.04
N SER A 329 -1.79 22.43 22.23
CA SER A 329 -3.23 22.41 22.13
C SER A 329 -3.81 21.55 23.26
N VAL A 330 -4.56 22.18 24.14
CA VAL A 330 -5.24 21.50 25.25
C VAL A 330 -6.72 21.44 24.92
N ALA A 331 -7.30 20.25 24.83
CA ALA A 331 -8.73 20.05 24.65
C ALA A 331 -9.35 19.64 25.98
N ILE A 332 -10.38 20.34 26.39
CA ILE A 332 -11.13 20.08 27.62
C ILE A 332 -12.54 19.72 27.22
N ASN A 333 -12.96 18.52 27.61
CA ASN A 333 -14.34 18.08 27.44
C ASN A 333 -15.05 18.16 28.80
N PRO A 334 -16.10 18.96 28.93
CA PRO A 334 -16.77 19.17 30.22
C PRO A 334 -17.55 17.96 30.75
N GLY A 335 -17.52 16.78 30.07
CA GLY A 335 -18.20 15.56 30.50
C GLY A 335 -19.72 15.57 30.30
N SER A 336 -20.32 14.39 30.18
CA SER A 336 -21.72 14.23 29.78
C SER A 336 -22.70 14.77 30.80
N GLU A 337 -22.43 14.72 32.10
CA GLU A 337 -23.36 15.23 33.13
C GLU A 337 -23.38 16.76 33.28
N ARG A 338 -22.30 17.42 32.86
CA ARG A 338 -22.20 18.90 32.91
C ARG A 338 -22.53 19.59 31.59
N SER A 339 -22.54 18.87 30.51
CA SER A 339 -23.07 19.35 29.22
C SER A 339 -24.50 19.89 29.34
N TYR A 340 -25.14 19.63 30.45
CA TYR A 340 -26.56 19.89 30.65
C TYR A 340 -26.88 20.98 31.68
N THR A 341 -25.93 21.65 32.27
CA THR A 341 -26.27 22.86 33.02
C THR A 341 -26.49 24.00 32.01
N PRO A 342 -27.74 24.42 31.75
CA PRO A 342 -27.99 25.60 30.95
C PRO A 342 -27.55 26.81 31.78
N GLY A 343 -26.29 27.13 31.70
CA GLY A 343 -25.72 28.38 32.14
C GLY A 343 -25.12 29.06 30.91
N PRO A 344 -25.00 30.38 30.91
CA PRO A 344 -24.24 31.01 29.83
C PRO A 344 -22.88 30.34 29.74
N ALA A 345 -22.64 29.65 28.62
CA ALA A 345 -21.38 28.93 28.33
C ALA A 345 -20.15 29.85 28.40
N ASP A 346 -20.36 31.15 28.49
CA ASP A 346 -19.34 32.21 28.62
C ASP A 346 -18.70 32.29 30.00
N SER A 347 -19.10 31.46 30.98
CA SER A 347 -18.66 31.55 32.38
C SER A 347 -17.43 30.71 32.73
N TYR A 348 -16.94 29.85 31.84
CA TYR A 348 -15.81 28.97 32.14
C TYR A 348 -14.50 29.44 31.44
N ASP A 349 -13.66 30.11 32.19
CA ASP A 349 -12.31 30.44 31.76
C ASP A 349 -11.35 29.29 32.11
N TYR A 350 -11.33 28.29 31.24
CA TYR A 350 -10.42 27.15 31.42
C TYR A 350 -8.95 27.53 31.31
N LEU A 351 -8.64 28.60 30.58
CA LEU A 351 -7.25 29.11 30.51
C LEU A 351 -6.80 29.61 31.90
N ALA A 352 -7.62 30.39 32.60
CA ALA A 352 -7.32 30.81 33.94
C ALA A 352 -7.15 29.65 34.93
N VAL A 353 -7.93 28.60 34.73
CA VAL A 353 -7.81 27.36 35.53
C VAL A 353 -6.48 26.67 35.28
N VAL A 354 -6.11 26.45 34.01
CA VAL A 354 -4.82 25.82 33.68
C VAL A 354 -3.64 26.64 34.18
N GLN A 355 -3.69 27.97 34.06
CA GLN A 355 -2.68 28.87 34.61
C GLN A 355 -2.57 28.79 36.15
N LYS A 356 -3.69 28.57 36.82
CA LYS A 356 -3.69 28.37 38.28
C LYS A 356 -3.13 27.01 38.68
N LEU A 357 -3.39 25.97 37.89
CA LEU A 357 -2.88 24.60 38.12
C LEU A 357 -1.38 24.49 37.80
N ASP A 358 -0.91 25.18 36.77
CA ASP A 358 0.51 25.25 36.40
C ASP A 358 1.07 26.67 36.57
N PRO A 359 1.73 26.99 37.70
CA PRO A 359 2.35 28.31 37.94
C PRO A 359 3.48 28.65 36.94
N GLU A 360 4.03 27.66 36.24
CA GLU A 360 5.08 27.85 35.23
C GLU A 360 4.51 28.05 33.82
N TRP A 361 3.17 27.96 33.65
CA TRP A 361 2.49 28.06 32.35
C TRP A 361 2.92 29.27 31.54
N ASP A 362 2.83 30.47 32.13
CA ASP A 362 3.15 31.72 31.42
C ASP A 362 4.66 31.90 31.13
N LYS A 363 5.51 31.13 31.83
CA LYS A 363 6.95 31.09 31.54
C LYS A 363 7.26 30.16 30.38
N THR A 364 6.42 29.14 30.15
CA THR A 364 6.62 28.10 29.15
C THR A 364 5.84 28.42 27.88
N ILE A 365 4.60 28.91 28.02
CA ILE A 365 3.66 29.16 26.92
C ILE A 365 3.43 30.65 26.72
N LYS A 366 3.42 31.11 25.49
CA LYS A 366 3.07 32.47 25.07
C LYS A 366 1.86 32.48 24.15
N ASN A 367 1.20 33.65 24.09
CA ASN A 367 0.06 33.89 23.23
C ASN A 367 -1.08 32.84 23.39
N ALA A 368 -1.23 32.33 24.62
CA ALA A 368 -2.29 31.38 24.92
C ALA A 368 -3.66 32.06 24.84
N PHE A 369 -4.62 31.39 24.21
CA PHE A 369 -6.02 31.83 24.18
C PHE A 369 -6.94 30.62 24.11
N GLN A 370 -8.19 30.86 24.55
CA GLN A 370 -9.24 29.84 24.57
C GLN A 370 -10.24 30.07 23.43
N VAL A 371 -10.68 28.97 22.82
CA VAL A 371 -11.80 28.92 21.87
C VAL A 371 -12.68 27.71 22.19
N ASP A 372 -13.97 27.86 22.00
CA ASP A 372 -14.97 26.91 22.43
C ASP A 372 -15.84 26.46 21.27
N THR A 373 -16.28 25.22 21.32
CA THR A 373 -17.23 24.65 20.35
C THR A 373 -18.49 24.19 21.05
N TYR A 374 -19.61 24.29 20.32
CA TYR A 374 -20.93 24.09 20.90
C TYR A 374 -21.80 23.21 19.99
N TYR A 375 -22.85 22.60 20.60
CA TYR A 375 -24.01 22.11 19.87
C TYR A 375 -25.22 22.98 20.23
N ALA A 376 -26.07 23.25 19.23
CA ALA A 376 -27.40 23.81 19.51
C ALA A 376 -28.31 22.68 20.02
N GLN A 377 -28.75 22.81 21.26
CA GLN A 377 -29.51 21.76 21.90
C GLN A 377 -30.43 22.35 22.97
N SER A 378 -31.74 22.17 22.82
CA SER A 378 -32.76 22.72 23.73
C SER A 378 -32.96 21.87 24.97
N ASP A 379 -32.72 20.58 24.88
CA ASP A 379 -32.68 19.62 25.97
C ASP A 379 -31.67 18.50 25.71
N PRO A 380 -31.33 17.68 26.74
CA PRO A 380 -30.32 16.62 26.65
C PRO A 380 -30.52 15.62 25.53
N THR A 381 -31.73 15.39 25.13
CA THR A 381 -32.12 14.29 24.24
C THR A 381 -32.47 14.73 22.82
N THR A 382 -32.70 16.06 22.64
CA THR A 382 -33.24 16.61 21.38
C THR A 382 -32.29 17.64 20.76
N PRO A 383 -31.47 17.22 19.75
CA PRO A 383 -30.63 18.14 18.98
C PRO A 383 -31.54 19.15 18.24
N SER A 384 -31.17 20.44 18.31
CA SER A 384 -31.92 21.48 17.59
C SER A 384 -31.32 21.82 16.22
N PHE A 385 -30.05 21.46 15.98
CA PHE A 385 -29.38 21.70 14.71
C PHE A 385 -28.47 20.53 14.34
N THR A 386 -28.91 19.76 13.35
CA THR A 386 -28.23 18.55 12.87
C THR A 386 -27.87 18.66 11.40
N TYR A 387 -27.07 17.72 10.88
CA TYR A 387 -26.81 17.63 9.44
C TYR A 387 -28.14 17.45 8.65
N GLY A 388 -29.13 16.74 9.21
CA GLY A 388 -30.46 16.61 8.61
C GLY A 388 -31.21 17.96 8.47
N SER A 389 -30.95 18.91 9.36
CA SER A 389 -31.48 20.27 9.21
C SER A 389 -30.89 21.00 8.00
N ILE A 390 -29.61 20.80 7.73
CA ILE A 390 -28.90 21.34 6.54
C ILE A 390 -29.37 20.62 5.28
N ASP A 391 -29.49 19.29 5.33
CA ASP A 391 -29.97 18.46 4.22
C ASP A 391 -31.37 18.90 3.75
N ALA A 392 -32.25 19.20 4.68
CA ALA A 392 -33.61 19.63 4.39
C ALA A 392 -33.65 20.97 3.61
N VAL A 393 -32.71 21.88 3.88
CA VAL A 393 -32.64 23.21 3.21
C VAL A 393 -31.91 23.10 1.88
N THR A 394 -30.83 22.31 1.82
CA THR A 394 -29.93 22.27 0.67
C THR A 394 -30.29 21.20 -0.35
N GLY A 395 -31.10 20.21 0.03
CA GLY A 395 -31.41 19.03 -0.81
C GLY A 395 -30.24 18.06 -1.03
N LYS A 396 -29.15 18.24 -0.28
CA LYS A 396 -28.00 17.32 -0.27
C LYS A 396 -28.09 16.42 0.94
N ARG A 397 -27.66 15.18 0.85
CA ARG A 397 -27.65 14.26 1.99
C ARG A 397 -26.23 14.07 2.51
N PHE A 398 -26.00 14.38 3.77
CA PHE A 398 -24.74 14.20 4.45
C PHE A 398 -24.23 12.75 4.36
N SER A 399 -25.15 11.78 4.45
CA SER A 399 -24.83 10.35 4.30
C SER A 399 -24.19 9.96 2.98
N ASP A 400 -24.46 10.71 1.89
CA ASP A 400 -23.90 10.41 0.57
C ASP A 400 -22.39 10.77 0.47
N TYR A 401 -21.92 11.66 1.33
CA TYR A 401 -20.54 12.16 1.39
C TYR A 401 -19.75 11.58 2.56
N PHE A 402 -20.44 11.15 3.60
CA PHE A 402 -19.80 10.62 4.82
C PHE A 402 -19.51 9.14 4.70
N THR A 403 -18.28 8.83 4.27
CA THR A 403 -17.80 7.45 4.07
C THR A 403 -16.97 7.02 5.28
N GLY A 404 -17.52 6.28 6.21
CA GLY A 404 -16.69 5.75 7.32
C GLY A 404 -17.42 5.51 8.64
N TYR A 405 -18.73 5.64 8.66
CA TYR A 405 -19.53 5.39 9.87
C TYR A 405 -20.12 3.98 9.85
N SER A 406 -19.63 3.13 10.74
CA SER A 406 -20.19 1.78 10.98
C SER A 406 -21.20 1.75 12.14
N GLY A 407 -21.67 2.92 12.61
CA GLY A 407 -22.61 3.04 13.72
C GLY A 407 -24.05 2.80 13.29
N GLN A 408 -24.88 2.39 14.25
CA GLN A 408 -26.33 2.17 14.05
C GLN A 408 -27.16 3.47 13.94
N GLU A 409 -26.53 4.64 14.13
CA GLU A 409 -27.21 5.93 14.08
C GLU A 409 -27.22 6.53 12.68
N ASP A 410 -28.32 7.12 12.28
CA ASP A 410 -28.43 7.87 11.03
C ASP A 410 -27.47 9.08 11.05
N PRO A 411 -26.51 9.20 10.10
CA PRO A 411 -25.61 10.34 10.04
C PRO A 411 -26.31 11.71 9.99
N ALA A 412 -27.53 11.78 9.50
CA ALA A 412 -28.34 12.99 9.48
C ALA A 412 -28.75 13.48 10.88
N GLN A 413 -28.80 12.59 11.87
CA GLN A 413 -29.14 12.94 13.25
C GLN A 413 -27.95 13.51 14.05
N LYS A 414 -26.76 13.51 13.48
CA LYS A 414 -25.58 14.07 14.15
C LYS A 414 -25.70 15.59 14.29
N ASN A 415 -25.34 16.07 15.49
CA ASN A 415 -25.21 17.50 15.75
C ASN A 415 -24.16 18.16 14.86
N VAL A 416 -24.44 19.35 14.39
CA VAL A 416 -23.49 20.24 13.74
C VAL A 416 -22.75 21.04 14.79
N THR A 417 -21.42 21.04 14.71
CA THR A 417 -20.57 21.82 15.63
C THR A 417 -20.64 23.30 15.28
N LEU A 418 -20.85 24.12 16.29
CA LEU A 418 -20.94 25.58 16.19
C LEU A 418 -19.73 26.25 16.86
N MET A 419 -19.37 27.42 16.37
CA MET A 419 -18.35 28.31 16.98
C MET A 419 -18.81 29.76 16.84
N ARG A 420 -18.48 30.61 17.83
CA ARG A 420 -18.76 32.07 17.76
C ARG A 420 -17.80 32.76 16.78
N ALA A 421 -18.32 33.74 16.05
CA ALA A 421 -17.51 34.52 15.10
C ALA A 421 -16.31 35.20 15.76
N SER A 422 -16.48 35.73 16.98
CA SER A 422 -15.39 36.35 17.75
C SER A 422 -14.26 35.36 18.06
N GLN A 423 -14.58 34.11 18.39
CA GLN A 423 -13.59 33.08 18.68
C GLN A 423 -12.88 32.60 17.40
N TYR A 424 -13.64 32.44 16.33
CA TYR A 424 -13.08 32.09 15.02
C TYR A 424 -12.12 33.20 14.51
N ASN A 425 -12.47 34.46 14.68
CA ASN A 425 -11.62 35.57 14.29
C ASN A 425 -10.31 35.62 15.11
N LYS A 426 -10.31 35.18 16.38
CA LYS A 426 -9.05 34.98 17.14
C LYS A 426 -8.14 33.96 16.44
N LEU A 427 -8.69 32.84 15.97
CA LEU A 427 -7.93 31.83 15.22
C LEU A 427 -7.39 32.37 13.90
N ARG A 428 -8.19 33.18 13.18
CA ARG A 428 -7.75 33.80 11.92
C ARG A 428 -6.58 34.76 12.13
N VAL A 429 -6.69 35.65 13.08
CA VAL A 429 -5.62 36.60 13.41
C VAL A 429 -4.35 35.86 13.85
N ALA A 430 -4.48 34.83 14.68
CA ALA A 430 -3.36 34.01 15.09
C ALA A 430 -2.74 33.20 13.94
N SER A 431 -3.55 32.90 12.90
CA SER A 431 -3.09 32.27 11.65
C SER A 431 -2.50 33.29 10.64
N GLY A 432 -2.44 34.58 10.99
CA GLY A 432 -1.94 35.66 10.11
C GLY A 432 -2.93 36.08 9.04
N LEU A 433 -4.23 35.82 9.23
CA LEU A 433 -5.32 36.17 8.32
C LEU A 433 -6.13 37.35 8.87
N GLU A 434 -6.71 38.14 7.98
CA GLU A 434 -7.62 39.20 8.36
C GLU A 434 -8.93 38.63 8.95
N PRO A 435 -9.50 39.25 9.99
CA PRO A 435 -10.78 38.86 10.53
C PRO A 435 -11.90 39.02 9.48
N VAL A 436 -12.93 38.17 9.60
CA VAL A 436 -14.12 38.23 8.75
C VAL A 436 -15.21 39.00 9.49
N ASP A 437 -15.86 39.91 8.80
CA ASP A 437 -17.06 40.60 9.31
C ASP A 437 -18.30 39.72 9.08
N PHE A 438 -18.88 39.25 10.15
CA PHE A 438 -20.12 38.45 10.14
C PHE A 438 -21.40 39.28 10.24
N GLY A 439 -21.30 40.59 10.46
CA GLY A 439 -22.46 41.41 10.74
C GLY A 439 -23.28 40.92 11.96
N THR A 440 -24.60 41.00 11.88
CA THR A 440 -25.52 40.58 12.96
C THR A 440 -25.96 39.14 12.83
N ASP A 441 -26.06 38.59 11.62
CA ASP A 441 -26.71 37.33 11.27
C ASP A 441 -25.91 36.47 10.24
N GLY A 442 -24.63 36.78 10.11
CA GLY A 442 -23.75 36.06 9.19
C GLY A 442 -23.32 34.69 9.70
N TYR A 443 -23.15 33.78 8.77
CA TYR A 443 -22.48 32.49 9.05
C TYR A 443 -21.44 32.15 7.97
N MET A 444 -20.48 31.31 8.35
CA MET A 444 -19.48 30.70 7.47
C MET A 444 -19.22 29.27 7.95
N VAL A 445 -18.77 28.38 7.06
CA VAL A 445 -18.32 27.04 7.45
C VAL A 445 -16.80 26.97 7.37
N TRP A 446 -16.20 26.60 8.47
CA TRP A 446 -14.77 26.29 8.56
C TRP A 446 -14.56 24.78 8.50
N THR A 447 -13.78 24.29 7.53
CA THR A 447 -13.55 22.87 7.33
C THR A 447 -12.11 22.58 6.86
N LEU A 448 -11.61 21.37 7.10
CA LEU A 448 -10.41 20.85 6.45
C LEU A 448 -10.75 20.41 5.03
N ASP A 449 -9.74 20.32 4.15
CA ASP A 449 -9.90 19.76 2.81
C ASP A 449 -10.03 18.23 2.88
N THR A 450 -11.28 17.78 3.01
CA THR A 450 -11.68 16.38 3.14
C THR A 450 -12.84 16.06 2.16
N ASN A 451 -13.29 14.81 2.12
CA ASN A 451 -14.50 14.47 1.33
C ASN A 451 -15.74 15.24 1.79
N LEU A 452 -15.80 15.65 3.06
CA LEU A 452 -16.90 16.46 3.58
C LEU A 452 -16.86 17.91 3.10
N THR A 453 -15.69 18.39 2.63
CA THR A 453 -15.58 19.67 1.94
C THR A 453 -16.51 19.72 0.73
N LYS A 454 -16.61 18.61 -0.01
CA LYS A 454 -17.52 18.54 -1.16
C LYS A 454 -18.98 18.60 -0.74
N TYR A 455 -19.36 17.97 0.38
CA TYR A 455 -20.71 18.14 0.95
C TYR A 455 -20.99 19.61 1.21
N TRP A 456 -20.10 20.31 1.89
CA TRP A 456 -20.27 21.73 2.19
C TRP A 456 -20.25 22.61 0.92
N GLN A 457 -19.39 22.30 -0.05
CA GLN A 457 -19.39 23.00 -1.34
C GLN A 457 -20.71 22.86 -2.08
N ASP A 458 -21.21 21.62 -2.18
CA ASP A 458 -22.46 21.32 -2.88
C ASP A 458 -23.68 21.87 -2.12
N SER A 459 -23.63 21.84 -0.77
CA SER A 459 -24.69 22.36 0.09
C SER A 459 -24.77 23.88 0.10
N LEU A 460 -23.62 24.55 0.04
CA LEU A 460 -23.52 26.02 0.13
C LEU A 460 -23.42 26.73 -1.23
N ALA A 461 -23.47 25.99 -2.33
CA ALA A 461 -23.30 26.53 -3.68
C ALA A 461 -24.26 27.67 -4.03
N ASN A 462 -25.45 27.66 -3.46
CA ASN A 462 -26.48 28.68 -3.66
C ASN A 462 -26.61 29.64 -2.48
N ASN A 463 -25.64 29.71 -1.58
CA ASN A 463 -25.68 30.53 -0.35
C ASN A 463 -27.01 30.38 0.43
N PRO A 464 -27.35 29.16 0.85
CA PRO A 464 -28.65 28.93 1.49
C PRO A 464 -28.75 29.68 2.81
N GLU A 465 -29.97 30.14 3.15
CA GLU A 465 -30.28 30.63 4.49
C GLU A 465 -30.35 29.43 5.44
N LEU A 466 -29.53 29.43 6.48
CA LEU A 466 -29.67 28.48 7.59
C LEU A 466 -30.54 29.05 8.69
N THR A 467 -31.29 28.20 9.34
CA THR A 467 -32.12 28.62 10.49
C THR A 467 -31.73 27.82 11.73
N ILE A 468 -31.32 28.53 12.78
CA ILE A 468 -30.97 27.91 14.08
C ILE A 468 -31.81 28.60 15.15
N GLU A 469 -32.58 27.86 15.92
CA GLU A 469 -33.49 28.38 16.95
C GLU A 469 -34.39 29.52 16.45
N GLY A 470 -34.85 29.47 15.21
CA GLY A 470 -35.69 30.49 14.61
C GLY A 470 -34.94 31.72 14.06
N HIS A 471 -33.65 31.86 14.30
CA HIS A 471 -32.82 32.90 13.71
C HIS A 471 -32.38 32.49 12.30
N LYS A 472 -32.69 33.35 11.32
CA LYS A 472 -32.22 33.16 9.94
C LYS A 472 -30.83 33.71 9.80
N LEU A 473 -29.92 32.88 9.25
CA LEU A 473 -28.53 33.19 9.08
C LEU A 473 -28.22 33.31 7.58
N HIS A 474 -27.40 34.29 7.21
CA HIS A 474 -26.95 34.54 5.83
C HIS A 474 -25.50 34.21 5.67
N ALA A 475 -25.15 33.64 4.52
CA ALA A 475 -23.77 33.29 4.19
C ALA A 475 -22.89 34.54 3.99
N VAL A 476 -21.71 34.57 4.62
CA VAL A 476 -20.75 35.67 4.50
C VAL A 476 -19.39 35.21 3.94
N GLY A 477 -18.63 36.15 3.38
CA GLY A 477 -17.19 36.02 3.12
C GLY A 477 -16.76 34.83 2.25
N GLY A 478 -17.57 34.41 1.27
CA GLY A 478 -17.28 33.23 0.46
C GLY A 478 -17.82 31.91 1.07
N THR A 479 -18.50 31.98 2.18
CA THR A 479 -19.26 30.92 2.85
C THR A 479 -18.46 29.74 3.37
N LEU A 480 -17.28 29.48 2.83
CA LEU A 480 -16.49 28.30 3.17
C LEU A 480 -15.00 28.65 3.33
N ASP A 481 -14.46 28.42 4.51
CA ASP A 481 -13.01 28.46 4.75
C ASP A 481 -12.47 27.02 4.73
N ILE A 482 -11.69 26.71 3.69
CA ILE A 482 -11.06 25.41 3.51
C ILE A 482 -9.61 25.49 3.97
N ALA A 483 -9.34 25.07 5.20
CA ALA A 483 -8.01 24.90 5.76
C ALA A 483 -7.09 26.16 5.69
N GLN A 484 -7.66 27.37 5.58
CA GLN A 484 -6.89 28.62 5.65
C GLN A 484 -6.61 28.97 7.11
N THR A 485 -7.66 28.94 7.94
CA THR A 485 -7.56 29.16 9.38
C THR A 485 -7.06 27.88 10.06
N GLN A 486 -6.07 28.00 10.94
CA GLN A 486 -5.44 26.87 11.62
C GLN A 486 -6.01 26.68 13.03
N GLY A 487 -6.43 25.47 13.37
CA GLY A 487 -7.00 25.14 14.67
C GLY A 487 -6.07 24.41 15.64
N GLY A 488 -4.88 24.03 15.20
CA GLY A 488 -3.96 23.24 16.00
C GLY A 488 -4.30 21.74 16.09
N PRO A 489 -3.45 20.94 16.76
CA PRO A 489 -3.56 19.47 16.77
C PRO A 489 -4.85 18.91 17.39
N ALA A 490 -5.41 19.58 18.39
CA ALA A 490 -6.62 19.13 19.08
C ALA A 490 -7.91 19.67 18.42
N LEU A 491 -7.86 20.83 17.79
CA LEU A 491 -9.00 21.48 17.15
C LEU A 491 -8.94 21.33 15.63
N MET A 492 -9.51 20.25 15.12
CA MET A 492 -9.56 19.96 13.69
C MET A 492 -11.02 19.95 13.19
N PRO A 493 -11.42 20.88 12.31
CA PRO A 493 -12.77 20.93 11.77
C PRO A 493 -12.98 19.89 10.66
N ALA A 494 -12.73 18.61 10.94
CA ALA A 494 -12.82 17.54 9.93
C ALA A 494 -14.23 17.36 9.35
N SER A 495 -15.25 17.52 10.19
CA SER A 495 -16.67 17.45 9.76
C SER A 495 -17.23 18.80 9.35
N GLY A 496 -16.48 19.88 9.56
CA GLY A 496 -16.92 21.26 9.40
C GLY A 496 -17.51 21.84 10.69
N ILE A 497 -17.14 23.08 10.96
CA ILE A 497 -17.66 23.87 12.08
C ILE A 497 -18.41 25.05 11.46
N VAL A 498 -19.68 25.22 11.85
CA VAL A 498 -20.47 26.38 11.43
C VAL A 498 -20.15 27.52 12.37
N VAL A 499 -19.53 28.55 11.84
CA VAL A 499 -19.20 29.78 12.56
C VAL A 499 -20.38 30.74 12.40
N VAL A 500 -20.92 31.26 13.53
CA VAL A 500 -22.10 32.09 13.55
C VAL A 500 -21.78 33.42 14.21
N ALA A 501 -22.38 34.52 13.68
CA ALA A 501 -22.29 35.84 14.26
C ALA A 501 -22.70 35.84 15.76
N ASP A 502 -21.95 36.54 16.61
CA ASP A 502 -22.16 36.48 18.07
C ASP A 502 -23.57 36.91 18.50
N GLN A 503 -24.18 37.84 17.75
CA GLN A 503 -25.54 38.35 18.07
C GLN A 503 -26.65 37.35 17.75
N SER A 504 -26.45 36.50 16.74
CA SER A 504 -27.38 35.43 16.31
C SER A 504 -26.97 34.07 16.79
N PHE A 505 -25.98 33.99 17.68
CA PHE A 505 -25.54 32.71 18.24
C PHE A 505 -26.68 32.13 19.11
N PRO A 506 -27.00 30.83 18.98
CA PRO A 506 -28.07 30.20 19.71
C PRO A 506 -27.97 30.41 21.23
N SER A 507 -29.09 30.64 21.87
CA SER A 507 -29.17 30.83 23.32
C SER A 507 -29.12 29.50 24.09
N SER A 508 -29.66 28.43 23.45
CA SER A 508 -29.72 27.09 24.01
C SER A 508 -28.55 26.28 23.41
N THR A 509 -27.40 26.40 24.01
CA THR A 509 -26.18 25.68 23.54
C THR A 509 -25.55 24.86 24.66
N VAL A 510 -24.93 23.78 24.26
CA VAL A 510 -24.11 22.92 25.10
C VAL A 510 -22.68 23.03 24.67
N LEU A 511 -21.75 23.33 25.59
CA LEU A 511 -20.35 23.33 25.37
C LEU A 511 -19.87 21.90 25.11
N THR A 512 -19.32 21.66 23.91
CA THR A 512 -18.81 20.33 23.56
C THR A 512 -17.35 20.16 23.91
N ASN A 513 -16.54 21.14 23.53
CA ASN A 513 -15.13 21.18 23.87
C ASN A 513 -14.68 22.63 24.03
N SER A 514 -13.73 22.83 24.92
CA SER A 514 -12.92 24.03 25.02
C SER A 514 -11.48 23.73 24.64
N TYR A 515 -10.87 24.59 23.84
CA TYR A 515 -9.51 24.40 23.35
C TYR A 515 -8.65 25.58 23.79
N ILE A 516 -7.53 25.28 24.44
CA ILE A 516 -6.49 26.27 24.75
C ILE A 516 -5.35 26.05 23.78
N LEU A 517 -5.02 27.05 23.00
CA LEU A 517 -3.98 27.06 21.99
C LEU A 517 -2.88 28.02 22.41
N GLY A 518 -1.62 27.65 22.18
CA GLY A 518 -0.48 28.49 22.51
C GLY A 518 0.83 28.02 21.90
N ASN A 519 1.87 28.83 22.02
CA ASN A 519 3.20 28.52 21.51
C ASN A 519 4.23 28.54 22.62
N TYR A 520 5.31 27.78 22.49
CA TYR A 520 6.41 27.83 23.46
C TYR A 520 7.11 29.18 23.44
N GLN A 521 7.48 29.69 24.63
CA GLN A 521 8.33 30.88 24.77
C GLN A 521 9.66 30.66 24.05
N THR A 522 10.27 29.50 24.28
CA THR A 522 11.51 29.06 23.62
C THR A 522 11.23 27.74 22.94
N PRO A 523 11.05 27.70 21.60
CA PRO A 523 10.83 26.45 20.86
C PRO A 523 12.04 25.51 21.00
N GLY A 524 11.77 24.22 21.21
CA GLY A 524 12.78 23.18 21.25
C GLY A 524 12.33 21.92 22.00
N ASP A 525 12.99 20.79 21.70
CA ASP A 525 12.65 19.48 22.25
C ASP A 525 12.78 19.42 23.79
N ALA A 526 13.70 20.20 24.37
CA ALA A 526 13.87 20.27 25.81
C ALA A 526 12.67 20.94 26.49
N THR A 527 12.18 22.05 25.95
CA THR A 527 10.98 22.74 26.44
C THR A 527 9.75 21.88 26.34
N GLU A 528 9.61 21.18 25.22
CA GLU A 528 8.52 20.23 25.01
C GLU A 528 8.57 19.07 26.01
N ALA A 529 9.74 18.46 26.19
CA ALA A 529 9.90 17.38 27.16
C ALA A 529 9.58 17.83 28.60
N GLN A 530 10.02 19.04 28.96
CA GLN A 530 9.69 19.64 30.25
C GLN A 530 8.17 19.85 30.39
N PHE A 531 7.54 20.47 29.41
CA PHE A 531 6.11 20.76 29.43
C PHE A 531 5.29 19.44 29.51
N ARG A 532 5.65 18.43 28.73
CA ARG A 532 4.99 17.12 28.77
C ARG A 532 5.12 16.45 30.12
N ASN A 533 6.28 16.51 30.76
CA ASN A 533 6.49 15.94 32.08
C ASN A 533 5.67 16.69 33.15
N GLN A 534 5.57 18.01 33.07
CA GLN A 534 4.70 18.80 33.94
C GLN A 534 3.25 18.43 33.79
N MET A 535 2.74 18.38 32.52
CA MET A 535 1.36 18.00 32.25
C MET A 535 1.06 16.56 32.70
N LYS A 536 1.99 15.62 32.48
CA LYS A 536 1.83 14.24 32.95
C LYS A 536 1.70 14.17 34.48
N GLN A 537 2.48 14.93 35.21
CA GLN A 537 2.38 14.98 36.66
C GLN A 537 1.00 15.45 37.14
N TYR A 538 0.42 16.45 36.48
CA TYR A 538 -0.93 16.93 36.82
C TYR A 538 -2.01 15.88 36.49
N PHE A 539 -1.82 15.05 35.46
CA PHE A 539 -2.73 13.96 35.12
C PHE A 539 -2.59 12.76 36.08
N ASP A 540 -1.35 12.37 36.41
CA ASP A 540 -1.06 11.19 37.24
C ASP A 540 -1.41 11.46 38.75
N ASP A 541 -1.28 12.69 39.22
CA ASP A 541 -1.62 13.07 40.59
C ASP A 541 -3.11 13.27 40.86
N GLY A 542 -3.98 12.93 39.86
CA GLY A 542 -5.43 13.00 39.98
C GLY A 542 -5.99 14.42 39.98
N GLY A 543 -5.17 15.45 39.71
CA GLY A 543 -5.57 16.84 39.70
C GLY A 543 -6.47 17.25 38.54
N LEU A 544 -6.64 16.40 37.52
CA LEU A 544 -7.44 16.66 36.33
C LEU A 544 -8.27 15.45 35.86
N THR A 545 -8.22 14.34 36.59
CA THR A 545 -9.06 13.16 36.33
C THR A 545 -10.32 13.25 37.17
N GLY A 546 -11.45 13.46 36.50
CA GLY A 546 -12.71 13.72 37.17
C GLY A 546 -13.11 12.73 38.24
N ASN A 547 -13.18 13.25 39.45
CA ASN A 547 -14.20 12.81 40.39
C ASN A 547 -15.51 13.51 40.02
N ASP A 548 -16.65 12.89 40.24
CA ASP A 548 -18.02 13.38 39.93
C ASP A 548 -18.33 14.80 40.44
N SER A 549 -17.46 15.41 41.21
CA SER A 549 -17.56 16.76 41.76
C SER A 549 -16.63 17.78 41.11
N ASP A 550 -15.78 17.39 40.16
CA ASP A 550 -14.76 18.31 39.56
C ASP A 550 -15.18 18.77 38.15
N PRO A 551 -15.17 20.08 37.86
CA PRO A 551 -15.55 20.63 36.54
C PRO A 551 -14.67 20.20 35.36
N TYR A 552 -13.58 19.49 35.59
CA TYR A 552 -12.53 19.22 34.60
C TYR A 552 -12.44 17.76 34.18
N SER A 553 -13.56 17.09 33.93
CA SER A 553 -13.65 15.65 33.83
C SER A 553 -12.85 14.99 32.74
N LEU A 554 -12.38 15.69 31.70
CA LEU A 554 -11.51 15.13 30.67
C LEU A 554 -10.66 16.23 30.02
N MET A 555 -9.40 16.31 30.44
CA MET A 555 -8.42 17.20 29.83
C MET A 555 -7.45 16.38 28.97
N PHE A 556 -7.32 16.76 27.72
CA PHE A 556 -6.45 16.08 26.77
C PHE A 556 -5.44 17.06 26.19
N VAL A 557 -4.16 16.86 26.49
CA VAL A 557 -3.06 17.71 26.00
C VAL A 557 -2.40 17.07 24.80
N VAL A 558 -2.35 17.80 23.70
CA VAL A 558 -1.66 17.39 22.48
C VAL A 558 -0.65 18.46 22.09
N THR A 559 0.61 18.12 22.04
CA THR A 559 1.60 18.99 21.41
C THR A 559 1.68 18.75 19.92
N ALA A 560 2.05 19.76 19.14
CA ALA A 560 2.24 19.61 17.69
C ALA A 560 3.26 18.52 17.39
N SER A 561 4.36 18.48 18.15
CA SER A 561 5.39 17.46 18.00
C SER A 561 4.87 16.05 18.30
N GLN A 562 4.10 15.86 19.38
CA GLN A 562 3.50 14.57 19.72
C GLN A 562 2.50 14.09 18.65
N TYR A 563 1.66 14.99 18.17
CA TYR A 563 0.72 14.67 17.09
C TYR A 563 1.45 14.29 15.80
N ILE A 564 2.46 15.08 15.41
CA ILE A 564 3.30 14.78 14.27
C ILE A 564 4.01 13.43 14.46
N GLN A 565 4.63 13.19 15.61
CA GLN A 565 5.34 11.94 15.89
C GLN A 565 4.40 10.71 15.85
N SER A 566 3.21 10.80 16.45
CA SER A 566 2.25 9.68 16.44
C SER A 566 1.70 9.43 15.03
N THR A 567 1.39 10.48 14.30
CA THR A 567 0.88 10.38 12.92
C THR A 567 1.98 9.91 11.96
N VAL A 568 3.20 10.47 12.06
CA VAL A 568 4.37 10.00 11.30
C VAL A 568 4.68 8.56 11.62
N GLY A 569 4.63 8.18 12.89
CA GLY A 569 4.92 6.82 13.31
C GLY A 569 3.97 5.81 12.67
N LEU A 570 2.66 6.02 12.78
CA LEU A 570 1.65 5.11 12.24
C LEU A 570 1.68 5.06 10.70
N SER A 571 1.70 6.22 10.05
CA SER A 571 1.74 6.29 8.60
C SER A 571 3.10 5.86 8.03
N GLY A 572 4.20 6.10 8.74
CA GLY A 572 5.52 5.55 8.42
C GLY A 572 5.52 4.02 8.38
N ILE A 573 4.82 3.36 9.32
CA ILE A 573 4.63 1.91 9.32
C ILE A 573 3.88 1.45 8.07
N VAL A 574 2.73 2.04 7.81
CA VAL A 574 1.90 1.67 6.65
C VAL A 574 2.66 1.88 5.36
N THR A 575 3.34 3.02 5.24
CA THR A 575 4.17 3.35 4.08
C THR A 575 5.32 2.35 3.90
N TYR A 576 6.04 2.05 4.97
CA TYR A 576 7.13 1.06 4.91
C TYR A 576 6.63 -0.30 4.44
N LEU A 577 5.55 -0.81 5.05
CA LEU A 577 4.96 -2.09 4.66
C LEU A 577 4.51 -2.07 3.19
N ALA A 578 3.82 -1.03 2.77
CA ALA A 578 3.30 -0.88 1.41
C ALA A 578 4.43 -0.83 0.37
N LEU A 579 5.44 0.02 0.59
CA LEU A 579 6.59 0.13 -0.31
C LEU A 579 7.40 -1.17 -0.36
N TYR A 580 7.63 -1.79 0.80
CA TYR A 580 8.45 -3.00 0.86
C TYR A 580 7.74 -4.20 0.24
N ILE A 581 6.46 -4.42 0.56
CA ILE A 581 5.65 -5.48 -0.07
C ILE A 581 5.62 -5.27 -1.58
N GLY A 582 5.36 -4.04 -2.03
CA GLY A 582 5.36 -3.70 -3.44
C GLY A 582 6.67 -4.03 -4.14
N LEU A 583 7.81 -3.63 -3.55
CA LEU A 583 9.14 -3.90 -4.10
C LEU A 583 9.45 -5.40 -4.16
N VAL A 584 9.18 -6.15 -3.09
CA VAL A 584 9.41 -7.60 -3.05
C VAL A 584 8.57 -8.31 -4.11
N LEU A 585 7.29 -7.94 -4.23
CA LEU A 585 6.40 -8.53 -5.23
C LEU A 585 6.83 -8.21 -6.66
N PHE A 586 7.29 -6.97 -6.94
CA PHE A 586 7.85 -6.62 -8.25
C PHE A 586 9.05 -7.48 -8.62
N ILE A 587 9.99 -7.64 -7.70
CA ILE A 587 11.19 -8.46 -7.91
C ILE A 587 10.79 -9.93 -8.10
N ALA A 588 9.88 -10.46 -7.28
CA ALA A 588 9.41 -11.83 -7.39
C ALA A 588 8.71 -12.10 -8.74
N CYS A 589 7.83 -11.19 -9.18
CA CYS A 589 7.16 -11.29 -10.49
C CYS A 589 8.15 -11.25 -11.63
N ALA A 590 9.09 -10.30 -11.59
CA ALA A 590 10.12 -10.17 -12.62
C ALA A 590 11.02 -11.43 -12.70
N ALA A 591 11.37 -11.99 -11.55
CA ALA A 591 12.14 -13.24 -11.48
C ALA A 591 11.37 -14.45 -12.03
N ILE A 592 10.06 -14.57 -11.69
CA ILE A 592 9.20 -15.64 -12.22
C ILE A 592 9.11 -15.54 -13.75
N LEU A 593 8.85 -14.35 -14.29
CA LEU A 593 8.77 -14.14 -15.73
C LEU A 593 10.11 -14.40 -16.42
N ALA A 594 11.21 -13.96 -15.82
CA ALA A 594 12.56 -14.22 -16.32
C ALA A 594 12.82 -15.73 -16.43
N LEU A 595 12.54 -16.49 -15.37
CA LEU A 595 12.71 -17.94 -15.37
C LEU A 595 11.82 -18.62 -16.43
N GLN A 596 10.59 -18.13 -16.61
CA GLN A 596 9.69 -18.63 -17.64
C GLN A 596 10.24 -18.41 -19.05
N GLN A 597 10.70 -17.19 -19.33
CA GLN A 597 11.21 -16.82 -20.64
C GLN A 597 12.54 -17.52 -20.97
N LEU A 598 13.40 -17.73 -19.97
CA LEU A 598 14.64 -18.47 -20.18
C LEU A 598 14.40 -19.96 -20.42
N SER A 599 13.38 -20.56 -19.76
CA SER A 599 12.94 -21.92 -20.07
C SER A 599 12.46 -22.03 -21.51
N GLU A 600 11.62 -21.07 -21.91
CA GLU A 600 11.07 -21.05 -23.27
C GLU A 600 12.14 -20.81 -24.35
N ALA A 601 13.11 -19.93 -24.09
CA ALA A 601 14.23 -19.70 -24.98
C ALA A 601 15.06 -20.97 -25.19
N SER A 602 15.20 -21.80 -24.15
CA SER A 602 15.85 -23.10 -24.26
C SER A 602 15.05 -24.11 -25.09
N ASP A 603 13.74 -24.18 -24.84
CA ASP A 603 12.82 -25.10 -25.54
C ASP A 603 12.69 -24.73 -27.04
N ASN A 604 12.69 -23.43 -27.34
CA ASN A 604 12.53 -22.88 -28.68
C ASN A 604 13.84 -22.69 -29.45
N ALA A 605 15.01 -23.03 -28.86
CA ALA A 605 16.31 -22.84 -29.50
C ALA A 605 16.38 -23.51 -30.88
N ARG A 606 15.80 -24.72 -31.02
CA ARG A 606 15.73 -25.45 -32.30
C ARG A 606 14.87 -24.73 -33.34
N ALA A 607 13.74 -24.11 -32.93
CA ALA A 607 12.87 -23.36 -33.86
C ALA A 607 13.60 -22.12 -34.42
N TYR A 608 14.43 -21.46 -33.61
CA TYR A 608 15.28 -20.36 -34.07
C TYR A 608 16.45 -20.84 -34.96
N GLN A 609 16.95 -22.06 -34.75
CA GLN A 609 17.93 -22.66 -35.65
C GLN A 609 17.32 -22.94 -37.03
N VAL A 610 16.12 -23.52 -37.07
CA VAL A 610 15.40 -23.76 -38.34
C VAL A 610 15.12 -22.43 -39.06
N LEU A 611 14.79 -21.35 -38.35
CA LEU A 611 14.69 -20.03 -38.98
C LEU A 611 15.97 -19.54 -39.59
N ALA A 612 17.12 -19.78 -38.94
CA ALA A 612 18.45 -19.44 -39.50
C ALA A 612 18.80 -20.30 -40.72
N GLU A 613 18.47 -21.61 -40.70
CA GLU A 613 18.59 -22.53 -41.84
C GLU A 613 17.74 -22.11 -43.03
N LEU A 614 16.56 -21.52 -42.80
CA LEU A 614 15.68 -20.93 -43.79
C LEU A 614 16.13 -19.54 -44.29
N GLY A 615 17.32 -19.06 -43.84
CA GLY A 615 17.92 -17.81 -44.28
C GLY A 615 17.47 -16.56 -43.54
N ALA A 616 16.80 -16.67 -42.38
CA ALA A 616 16.46 -15.51 -41.57
C ALA A 616 17.69 -14.84 -40.98
N GLU A 617 17.85 -13.53 -41.17
CA GLU A 617 18.97 -12.75 -40.63
C GLU A 617 18.99 -12.78 -39.09
N LYS A 618 20.20 -12.85 -38.51
CA LYS A 618 20.39 -12.84 -37.05
C LYS A 618 19.79 -11.61 -36.40
N GLY A 619 19.78 -10.45 -37.08
CA GLY A 619 19.15 -9.22 -36.61
C GLY A 619 17.63 -9.35 -36.46
N LEU A 620 17.00 -9.93 -37.47
CA LEU A 620 15.55 -10.13 -37.50
C LEU A 620 15.11 -11.14 -36.43
N ALA A 621 15.84 -12.24 -36.25
CA ALA A 621 15.60 -13.23 -35.20
C ALA A 621 15.81 -12.65 -33.79
N SER A 622 16.83 -11.81 -33.58
CA SER A 622 17.07 -11.13 -32.30
C SER A 622 15.96 -10.12 -31.95
N ARG A 623 15.47 -9.37 -32.96
CA ARG A 623 14.34 -8.45 -32.80
C ARG A 623 13.05 -9.21 -32.48
N ALA A 624 12.82 -10.35 -33.13
CA ALA A 624 11.66 -11.22 -32.83
C ALA A 624 11.69 -11.71 -31.38
N LEU A 625 12.84 -12.13 -30.88
CA LEU A 625 13.04 -12.54 -29.50
C LEU A 625 12.79 -11.38 -28.51
N PHE A 626 13.28 -10.17 -28.82
CA PHE A 626 13.06 -8.98 -28.01
C PHE A 626 11.57 -8.67 -27.88
N VAL A 627 10.83 -8.68 -28.99
CA VAL A 627 9.38 -8.42 -29.02
C VAL A 627 8.62 -9.53 -28.26
N GLN A 628 8.99 -10.80 -28.46
CA GLN A 628 8.36 -11.93 -27.78
C GLN A 628 8.47 -11.80 -26.25
N ILE A 629 9.67 -11.57 -25.74
CA ILE A 629 9.91 -11.39 -24.29
C ILE A 629 9.22 -10.12 -23.81
N GLY A 630 9.29 -9.02 -24.57
CA GLY A 630 8.67 -7.74 -24.23
C GLY A 630 7.15 -7.85 -24.09
N VAL A 631 6.48 -8.48 -25.02
CA VAL A 631 5.03 -8.72 -24.94
C VAL A 631 4.68 -9.56 -23.72
N TYR A 632 5.48 -10.58 -23.42
CA TYR A 632 5.22 -11.47 -22.29
C TYR A 632 5.39 -10.78 -20.94
N PHE A 633 6.35 -9.86 -20.81
CA PHE A 633 6.51 -9.01 -19.61
C PHE A 633 5.42 -7.95 -19.53
N LEU A 634 5.12 -7.27 -20.63
CA LEU A 634 4.18 -6.15 -20.65
C LEU A 634 2.73 -6.58 -20.43
N PHE A 635 2.36 -7.76 -20.89
CA PHE A 635 0.97 -8.23 -20.91
C PHE A 635 0.33 -8.35 -19.51
N PRO A 636 0.93 -9.07 -18.53
CA PRO A 636 0.38 -9.09 -17.17
C PRO A 636 0.50 -7.73 -16.47
N LEU A 637 1.51 -6.91 -16.80
CA LEU A 637 1.69 -5.58 -16.22
C LEU A 637 0.57 -4.62 -16.66
N LEU A 638 0.17 -4.62 -17.92
CA LEU A 638 -0.92 -3.79 -18.42
C LEU A 638 -2.25 -4.14 -17.72
N MET A 639 -2.53 -5.42 -17.55
CA MET A 639 -3.75 -5.86 -16.86
C MET A 639 -3.70 -5.51 -15.36
N ALA A 640 -2.55 -5.68 -14.73
CA ALA A 640 -2.34 -5.27 -13.34
C ALA A 640 -2.50 -3.74 -13.17
N ALA A 641 -2.00 -2.95 -14.12
CA ALA A 641 -2.16 -1.50 -14.13
C ALA A 641 -3.65 -1.10 -14.28
N ALA A 642 -4.41 -1.79 -15.12
CA ALA A 642 -5.85 -1.55 -15.26
C ALA A 642 -6.61 -1.82 -13.95
N HIS A 643 -6.31 -2.94 -13.27
CA HIS A 643 -6.87 -3.23 -11.95
C HIS A 643 -6.44 -2.21 -10.90
N ALA A 644 -5.15 -1.82 -10.91
CA ALA A 644 -4.61 -0.83 -9.98
C ALA A 644 -5.25 0.54 -10.18
N THR A 645 -5.53 0.97 -11.39
CA THR A 645 -6.20 2.25 -11.67
C THR A 645 -7.58 2.29 -11.01
N CYS A 646 -8.36 1.20 -11.10
CA CYS A 646 -9.66 1.11 -10.44
C CYS A 646 -9.52 1.15 -8.90
N ALA A 647 -8.69 0.28 -8.33
CA ALA A 647 -8.50 0.21 -6.89
C ALA A 647 -7.92 1.51 -6.29
N MET A 648 -6.93 2.11 -6.97
CA MET A 648 -6.32 3.36 -6.53
C MET A 648 -7.29 4.55 -6.61
N SER A 649 -8.18 4.60 -7.61
CA SER A 649 -9.19 5.68 -7.69
C SER A 649 -10.12 5.68 -6.47
N ILE A 650 -10.49 4.50 -5.97
CA ILE A 650 -11.32 4.35 -4.77
C ILE A 650 -10.49 4.66 -3.52
N MET A 651 -9.28 4.12 -3.43
CA MET A 651 -8.39 4.36 -2.30
C MET A 651 -8.05 5.85 -2.14
N VAL A 652 -7.86 6.56 -3.25
CA VAL A 652 -7.70 8.02 -3.26
C VAL A 652 -8.91 8.73 -2.67
N SER A 653 -10.12 8.29 -2.99
CA SER A 653 -11.34 8.86 -2.42
C SER A 653 -11.41 8.65 -0.89
N VAL A 654 -11.01 7.46 -0.42
CA VAL A 654 -10.91 7.16 1.02
C VAL A 654 -9.82 7.99 1.69
N ILE A 655 -8.67 8.09 1.08
CA ILE A 655 -7.54 8.85 1.62
C ILE A 655 -7.84 10.36 1.63
N LYS A 656 -8.53 10.88 0.62
CA LYS A 656 -9.01 12.28 0.60
C LYS A 656 -10.02 12.60 1.71
N SER A 657 -10.69 11.59 2.29
CA SER A 657 -11.52 11.81 3.47
C SER A 657 -10.70 12.11 4.74
N ILE A 658 -9.42 11.82 4.73
CA ILE A 658 -8.48 12.01 5.84
C ILE A 658 -7.63 13.28 5.64
N GLY A 659 -7.40 13.70 4.39
CA GLY A 659 -6.60 14.88 4.05
C GLY A 659 -6.42 15.07 2.56
N ASN A 660 -5.87 16.23 2.15
CA ASN A 660 -5.64 16.55 0.73
C ASN A 660 -4.39 15.83 0.22
N PHE A 661 -4.59 14.88 -0.69
CA PHE A 661 -3.55 13.99 -1.19
C PHE A 661 -3.34 14.18 -2.69
N ASP A 662 -2.14 14.56 -3.09
CA ASP A 662 -1.76 14.59 -4.51
C ASP A 662 -1.25 13.21 -4.96
N VAL A 663 -2.13 12.48 -5.65
CA VAL A 663 -1.82 11.15 -6.18
C VAL A 663 -0.98 11.23 -7.46
N ALA A 664 -0.97 12.37 -8.14
CA ALA A 664 -0.25 12.50 -9.40
C ALA A 664 1.28 12.37 -9.21
N SER A 665 1.82 12.88 -8.09
CA SER A 665 3.23 12.73 -7.72
C SER A 665 3.63 11.27 -7.51
N SER A 666 2.75 10.48 -6.91
CA SER A 666 2.99 9.06 -6.60
C SER A 666 3.10 8.18 -7.84
N ILE A 667 2.38 8.50 -8.92
CA ILE A 667 2.42 7.74 -10.17
C ILE A 667 3.85 7.76 -10.75
N GLY A 668 4.52 8.91 -10.70
CA GLY A 668 5.91 9.04 -11.14
C GLY A 668 6.86 8.08 -10.41
N GLY A 669 6.75 7.99 -9.09
CA GLY A 669 7.55 7.08 -8.28
C GLY A 669 7.32 5.61 -8.62
N VAL A 670 6.06 5.19 -8.75
CA VAL A 670 5.70 3.81 -9.14
C VAL A 670 6.25 3.46 -10.52
N VAL A 671 6.09 4.36 -11.50
CA VAL A 671 6.60 4.15 -12.87
C VAL A 671 8.14 4.06 -12.88
N ALA A 672 8.83 4.91 -12.11
CA ALA A 672 10.29 4.88 -12.00
C ALA A 672 10.80 3.56 -11.41
N VAL A 673 10.21 3.09 -10.30
CA VAL A 673 10.55 1.81 -9.68
C VAL A 673 10.24 0.64 -10.61
N ALA A 674 9.07 0.64 -11.26
CA ALA A 674 8.69 -0.39 -12.23
C ALA A 674 9.65 -0.42 -13.43
N ALA A 675 10.01 0.73 -13.98
CA ALA A 675 10.95 0.82 -15.10
C ALA A 675 12.36 0.32 -14.70
N ALA A 676 12.83 0.69 -13.52
CA ALA A 676 14.16 0.29 -13.06
C ALA A 676 14.25 -1.22 -12.77
N LEU A 677 13.34 -1.74 -11.95
CA LEU A 677 13.38 -3.14 -11.51
C LEU A 677 12.88 -4.09 -12.60
N TYR A 678 11.68 -3.86 -13.08
CA TYR A 678 11.01 -4.74 -14.02
C TYR A 678 11.66 -4.66 -15.42
N GLY A 679 11.99 -3.44 -15.86
CA GLY A 679 12.74 -3.19 -17.08
C GLY A 679 14.18 -3.75 -17.02
N GLY A 680 14.86 -3.62 -15.87
CA GLY A 680 16.17 -4.22 -15.63
C GLY A 680 16.15 -5.75 -15.77
N TYR A 681 15.20 -6.42 -15.12
CA TYR A 681 14.99 -7.87 -15.26
C TYR A 681 14.64 -8.27 -16.70
N PHE A 682 13.82 -7.49 -17.39
CA PHE A 682 13.51 -7.71 -18.81
C PHE A 682 14.79 -7.72 -19.67
N LEU A 683 15.66 -6.70 -19.51
CA LEU A 683 16.90 -6.61 -20.27
C LEU A 683 17.84 -7.77 -19.97
N VAL A 684 18.05 -8.10 -18.69
CA VAL A 684 18.87 -9.26 -18.29
C VAL A 684 18.33 -10.56 -18.89
N THR A 685 17.00 -10.74 -18.86
CA THR A 685 16.32 -11.90 -19.43
C THR A 685 16.54 -11.98 -20.94
N TYR A 686 16.39 -10.86 -21.64
CA TYR A 686 16.62 -10.79 -23.09
C TYR A 686 18.05 -11.17 -23.46
N PHE A 687 19.06 -10.60 -22.80
CA PHE A 687 20.46 -10.91 -23.09
C PHE A 687 20.82 -12.38 -22.76
N ALA A 688 20.29 -12.91 -21.67
CA ALA A 688 20.46 -14.30 -21.31
C ALA A 688 19.79 -15.26 -22.31
N ALA A 689 18.52 -14.99 -22.69
CA ALA A 689 17.80 -15.76 -23.70
C ALA A 689 18.48 -15.72 -25.06
N ARG A 690 18.93 -14.52 -25.49
CA ARG A 690 19.73 -14.35 -26.72
C ARG A 690 21.00 -15.19 -26.70
N SER A 691 21.68 -15.21 -25.57
CA SER A 691 22.87 -16.04 -25.41
C SER A 691 22.60 -17.56 -25.51
N ILE A 692 21.42 -18.00 -25.00
CA ILE A 692 20.98 -19.41 -25.09
C ILE A 692 20.73 -19.80 -26.54
N ILE A 693 19.97 -19.02 -27.27
CA ILE A 693 19.51 -19.30 -28.64
C ILE A 693 20.69 -19.26 -29.61
N PHE A 694 21.54 -18.23 -29.59
CA PHE A 694 22.58 -18.03 -30.62
C PHE A 694 23.92 -18.69 -30.34
N ARG A 695 24.22 -19.12 -29.07
CA ARG A 695 25.42 -19.93 -28.82
C ARG A 695 25.27 -21.40 -29.16
N GLY A 696 24.04 -21.93 -29.18
CA GLY A 696 23.76 -23.27 -29.68
C GLY A 696 24.19 -23.45 -31.15
N ALA A 697 24.03 -22.40 -31.96
CA ALA A 697 24.41 -22.39 -33.37
C ALA A 697 25.94 -22.39 -33.63
N LYS A 698 26.77 -21.88 -32.70
CA LYS A 698 28.25 -21.87 -32.84
C LYS A 698 28.93 -23.19 -32.45
N ARG A 699 28.25 -24.12 -31.80
CA ARG A 699 28.83 -25.42 -31.41
C ARG A 699 28.64 -26.52 -32.43
N MET A 700 27.92 -26.25 -33.53
CA MET A 700 27.69 -27.21 -34.61
C MET A 700 28.30 -26.76 -35.97
N GLN A 701 28.94 -25.60 -36.04
CA GLN A 701 29.88 -25.21 -37.07
C GLN A 701 31.31 -25.53 -36.61
#